data_af3c45eafea494ede5376b873328e6b0
#
_entry.id   af3c45eafea494ede5376b873328e6b0
#
_cell.length_a   1.000
_cell.length_b   1.000
_cell.length_c   1.000
_cell.angle_alpha   90.00
_cell.angle_beta   90.00
_cell.angle_gamma   90.00
#
_symmetry.space_group_name_H-M   'P 1'
#
loop_
_entity.id
_entity.type
_entity.pdbx_description
1 polymer ?
#
loop_
_entity_poly.entity_id
_entity_poly.type
_entity_poly.pdbx_seq_one_letter_code
_entity_poly.pdbx_strand_id
1 'polypeptide(L)'
;MKNCTSLKLVVISLFLYFGNNPLGAAPGKKYALSSPDGKLKVEVTAGNGLSYQVMHENDTILSHSNIGLVLADGTTIGNNSQVTGIKRKKVRDNVESPFYRFKEFIATCNELNLKLKGDFGITFRAYNEGVAYRFYTTQKTEVTIKEEVAEFNFNQDYTAYLPYTTNDKKPMAMAFQNVYDVTPLSKVQPKPAFLPVTVDCGKAKLTILESDLEAYPGMFVEKVVSSSTYSLKGIFAPYPTKTDFYPWRRQEYVTETTDFIARSKGARPYPWRVLAVTEKDTDMPVNNLVYALASPNRIGDTSWIKTGKVAWDWWNDWNLKGVPFKAGINMDTYKYYIDFASRNGIEFIVLDEGWYDPKSGDMLTVIPELNLPELVAYGKEKGVELILWTVFNVLDNQLEAACKKYSAMGIKGFKVDFLDRDDQTAVEMVYRIAEATAKHKLTLDLHGIYKPTGINRTYPNIINFESLFGMEEVKWTDIKNNMPLYDVTFPYIRMMAGPVDYTPGAMRNATKADWRAVYYTPMSMGTRCHQLAAYIVHDSPLTMLCDAPTNYLNEQECVDFITSIPVETDSTFIATGKLGEYIVTVRKKDINWYIGGMTNWDERDVEIDFSFLPTDARYTATLFTDGINANKQAEDYRTETLTIDKNSRMKLHLASGGGFAMKLEACPIRGTVTAIPEGKNIPSFYKKHIETEGLYVTSSERVSDEALLKACDIISLMLAK
;
A
#
# COMPACT_ATOMS: atom_id res chain seq x y z
N MET A 1 38.75 23.62 48.16
CA MET A 1 38.53 22.74 49.35
C MET A 1 37.15 22.14 49.27
N LYS A 2 37.08 20.85 49.41
CA LYS A 2 35.95 19.92 49.49
C LYS A 2 35.24 19.61 48.16
N ASN A 3 35.77 18.54 47.55
CA ASN A 3 35.11 17.65 46.59
C ASN A 3 33.86 17.01 47.22
N CYS A 4 32.75 16.98 46.50
CA CYS A 4 31.62 16.12 46.77
C CYS A 4 31.36 15.27 45.55
N THR A 5 31.87 14.05 45.57
CA THR A 5 31.68 13.01 44.53
C THR A 5 30.34 12.34 44.83
N SER A 6 29.35 12.55 43.98
CA SER A 6 28.09 11.80 44.05
C SER A 6 28.23 10.47 43.32
N LEU A 7 28.24 9.40 44.11
CA LEU A 7 28.22 8.00 43.64
C LEU A 7 26.84 7.68 43.05
N LYS A 8 26.76 7.48 41.75
CA LYS A 8 25.55 6.91 41.08
C LYS A 8 25.55 5.41 41.32
N LEU A 9 24.59 4.95 42.11
CA LEU A 9 24.31 3.53 42.32
C LEU A 9 23.68 2.99 41.04
N VAL A 10 24.40 2.16 40.28
CA VAL A 10 23.89 1.36 39.23
C VAL A 10 23.37 0.06 39.86
N VAL A 11 22.06 -0.08 39.98
CA VAL A 11 21.44 -1.34 40.39
C VAL A 11 21.40 -2.27 39.16
N ILE A 12 22.37 -3.17 39.09
CA ILE A 12 22.33 -4.30 38.14
C ILE A 12 21.50 -5.39 38.80
N SER A 13 20.26 -5.55 38.34
CA SER A 13 19.41 -6.68 38.71
C SER A 13 19.93 -7.92 38.01
N LEU A 14 20.74 -8.71 38.67
CA LEU A 14 21.15 -10.03 38.24
C LEU A 14 19.95 -10.99 38.45
N PHE A 15 19.22 -11.34 37.38
CA PHE A 15 18.31 -12.46 37.44
C PHE A 15 19.11 -13.75 37.37
N LEU A 16 19.34 -14.37 38.55
CA LEU A 16 19.83 -15.74 38.66
C LEU A 16 18.70 -16.71 38.21
N TYR A 17 18.82 -17.21 36.98
CA TYR A 17 18.04 -18.36 36.55
C TYR A 17 18.53 -19.61 37.27
N PHE A 18 17.85 -20.01 38.36
CA PHE A 18 17.99 -21.36 38.89
C PHE A 18 17.36 -22.36 37.93
N GLY A 19 18.21 -23.02 37.19
CA GLY A 19 17.84 -24.19 36.40
C GLY A 19 17.43 -25.36 37.34
N ASN A 20 16.17 -25.40 37.73
CA ASN A 20 15.57 -26.65 38.19
C ASN A 20 14.99 -27.35 36.97
N ASN A 21 15.68 -28.37 36.45
CA ASN A 21 15.09 -29.38 35.60
C ASN A 21 14.07 -30.17 36.42
N PRO A 22 12.75 -29.99 36.26
CA PRO A 22 11.79 -30.97 36.81
C PRO A 22 11.74 -32.16 35.86
N LEU A 23 11.99 -33.30 36.41
CA LEU A 23 11.75 -34.60 35.79
C LEU A 23 10.36 -34.65 35.13
N GLY A 24 10.33 -34.90 33.79
CA GLY A 24 9.17 -35.53 33.16
C GLY A 24 7.95 -34.67 32.91
N ALA A 25 8.12 -33.46 32.36
CA ALA A 25 6.99 -32.73 31.76
C ALA A 25 6.53 -33.51 30.51
N ALA A 26 5.24 -33.92 30.47
CA ALA A 26 4.66 -34.58 29.30
C ALA A 26 4.86 -33.70 28.04
N PRO A 27 5.24 -34.28 26.88
CA PRO A 27 5.41 -33.52 25.65
C PRO A 27 4.09 -32.81 25.33
N GLY A 28 4.19 -31.50 24.94
CA GLY A 28 3.02 -30.69 24.59
C GLY A 28 2.19 -31.35 23.48
N LYS A 29 0.87 -31.19 23.55
CA LYS A 29 -0.04 -31.74 22.55
C LYS A 29 0.06 -30.95 21.26
N LYS A 30 0.19 -31.66 20.12
CA LYS A 30 0.33 -31.07 18.79
C LYS A 30 -1.00 -30.97 18.04
N TYR A 31 -1.22 -29.89 17.35
CA TYR A 31 -2.39 -29.61 16.52
C TYR A 31 -1.93 -29.11 15.15
N ALA A 32 -2.14 -29.92 14.12
CA ALA A 32 -1.75 -29.56 12.75
C ALA A 32 -2.90 -28.91 11.99
N LEU A 33 -2.58 -27.94 11.13
CA LEU A 33 -3.47 -27.28 10.19
C LEU A 33 -2.73 -27.11 8.86
N SER A 34 -3.36 -27.50 7.73
CA SER A 34 -2.78 -27.33 6.40
C SER A 34 -3.57 -26.31 5.59
N SER A 35 -2.91 -25.65 4.62
CA SER A 35 -3.58 -24.88 3.58
C SER A 35 -4.54 -25.73 2.74
N PRO A 36 -5.47 -25.13 1.97
CA PRO A 36 -6.37 -25.88 1.10
C PRO A 36 -5.67 -26.75 0.07
N ASP A 37 -4.53 -26.29 -0.50
CA ASP A 37 -3.69 -27.02 -1.46
C ASP A 37 -2.72 -28.01 -0.79
N GLY A 38 -2.60 -27.97 0.55
CA GLY A 38 -1.73 -28.85 1.33
C GLY A 38 -0.24 -28.46 1.35
N LYS A 39 0.19 -27.41 0.65
CA LYS A 39 1.61 -27.01 0.59
C LYS A 39 2.09 -26.38 1.90
N LEU A 40 1.26 -25.56 2.56
CA LEU A 40 1.59 -24.97 3.86
C LEU A 40 1.00 -25.80 4.99
N LYS A 41 1.81 -26.04 6.02
CA LYS A 41 1.38 -26.71 7.24
C LYS A 41 1.84 -25.91 8.46
N VAL A 42 0.89 -25.66 9.37
CA VAL A 42 1.16 -25.12 10.70
C VAL A 42 1.02 -26.24 11.71
N GLU A 43 2.01 -26.41 12.57
CA GLU A 43 1.91 -27.27 13.74
C GLU A 43 1.98 -26.42 15.00
N VAL A 44 0.90 -26.43 15.77
CA VAL A 44 0.77 -25.73 17.04
C VAL A 44 1.02 -26.70 18.17
N THR A 45 1.93 -26.39 19.09
CA THR A 45 2.21 -27.18 20.29
C THR A 45 1.71 -26.43 21.52
N ALA A 46 0.85 -27.08 22.30
CA ALA A 46 0.32 -26.56 23.57
C ALA A 46 0.60 -27.51 24.73
N GLY A 47 1.10 -26.97 25.82
CA GLY A 47 1.50 -27.67 27.03
C GLY A 47 2.20 -26.75 28.02
N ASN A 48 3.47 -26.99 28.34
CA ASN A 48 4.25 -26.12 29.18
C ASN A 48 4.43 -24.71 28.57
N GLY A 49 4.40 -24.63 27.23
CA GLY A 49 4.36 -23.40 26.46
C GLY A 49 3.35 -23.52 25.32
N LEU A 50 3.02 -22.40 24.67
CA LEU A 50 2.30 -22.34 23.42
C LEU A 50 3.28 -21.87 22.34
N SER A 51 3.49 -22.71 21.34
CA SER A 51 4.39 -22.41 20.21
C SER A 51 3.81 -22.91 18.90
N TYR A 52 4.33 -22.41 17.80
CA TYR A 52 3.96 -22.88 16.48
C TYR A 52 5.20 -22.98 15.58
N GLN A 53 5.08 -23.78 14.52
CA GLN A 53 6.05 -23.84 13.43
C GLN A 53 5.31 -23.82 12.11
N VAL A 54 5.97 -23.33 11.05
CA VAL A 54 5.42 -23.30 9.70
C VAL A 54 6.32 -24.07 8.76
N MET A 55 5.72 -24.99 8.03
CA MET A 55 6.39 -25.78 6.99
C MET A 55 5.78 -25.44 5.64
N HIS A 56 6.64 -25.31 4.65
CA HIS A 56 6.27 -25.23 3.25
C HIS A 56 6.72 -26.52 2.57
N GLU A 57 5.76 -27.31 2.07
CA GLU A 57 5.96 -28.68 1.64
C GLU A 57 6.61 -29.54 2.76
N ASN A 58 7.89 -29.89 2.63
CA ASN A 58 8.63 -30.66 3.63
C ASN A 58 9.70 -29.85 4.37
N ASP A 59 9.86 -28.55 4.03
CA ASP A 59 10.87 -27.68 4.61
C ASP A 59 10.28 -26.81 5.72
N THR A 60 10.95 -26.76 6.87
CA THR A 60 10.59 -25.85 7.96
C THR A 60 11.12 -24.45 7.61
N ILE A 61 10.20 -23.53 7.30
CA ILE A 61 10.51 -22.14 7.00
C ILE A 61 10.46 -21.24 8.23
N LEU A 62 9.65 -21.61 9.24
CA LEU A 62 9.67 -21.02 10.57
C LEU A 62 9.73 -22.14 11.60
N SER A 63 10.76 -22.14 12.43
CA SER A 63 10.97 -23.09 13.51
C SER A 63 10.05 -22.83 14.69
N HIS A 64 10.07 -23.69 15.72
CA HIS A 64 9.28 -23.48 16.93
C HIS A 64 9.45 -22.08 17.49
N SER A 65 8.38 -21.30 17.43
CA SER A 65 8.30 -19.89 17.83
C SER A 65 7.23 -19.75 18.91
N ASN A 66 7.61 -19.20 20.07
CA ASN A 66 6.70 -19.04 21.20
C ASN A 66 5.74 -17.89 20.96
N ILE A 67 4.49 -18.07 21.43
CA ILE A 67 3.45 -17.05 21.38
C ILE A 67 2.67 -17.03 22.68
N GLY A 68 2.23 -15.85 23.10
CA GLY A 68 1.50 -15.71 24.36
C GLY A 68 1.10 -14.28 24.68
N LEU A 69 0.33 -14.13 25.76
CA LEU A 69 -0.02 -12.83 26.34
C LEU A 69 0.34 -12.84 27.81
N VAL A 70 1.00 -11.79 28.29
CA VAL A 70 1.22 -11.54 29.72
C VAL A 70 0.25 -10.46 30.17
N LEU A 71 -0.61 -10.78 31.14
CA LEU A 71 -1.59 -9.85 31.68
C LEU A 71 -1.01 -9.03 32.83
N ALA A 72 -1.63 -7.91 33.13
CA ALA A 72 -1.15 -7.01 34.22
C ALA A 72 -1.21 -7.67 35.63
N ASP A 73 -2.08 -8.64 35.83
CA ASP A 73 -2.17 -9.43 37.06
C ASP A 73 -1.10 -10.53 37.19
N GLY A 74 -0.20 -10.64 36.20
CA GLY A 74 0.84 -11.68 36.12
C GLY A 74 0.40 -12.99 35.46
N THR A 75 -0.87 -13.13 35.08
CA THR A 75 -1.36 -14.29 34.34
C THR A 75 -0.69 -14.35 32.96
N THR A 76 -0.14 -15.51 32.60
CA THR A 76 0.46 -15.74 31.27
C THR A 76 -0.38 -16.69 30.47
N ILE A 77 -0.98 -16.21 29.37
CA ILE A 77 -1.67 -17.01 28.37
C ILE A 77 -0.61 -17.53 27.40
N GLY A 78 -0.53 -18.83 27.24
CA GLY A 78 0.55 -19.48 26.48
C GLY A 78 1.50 -20.28 27.35
N ASN A 79 1.65 -19.98 28.63
CA ASN A 79 2.39 -20.80 29.57
C ASN A 79 1.45 -21.80 30.29
N ASN A 80 1.84 -23.07 30.42
CA ASN A 80 1.00 -24.16 30.94
C ASN A 80 -0.39 -24.18 30.28
N SER A 81 -0.43 -24.00 28.97
CA SER A 81 -1.68 -23.87 28.22
C SER A 81 -2.46 -25.16 28.15
N GLN A 82 -3.60 -25.19 28.85
CA GLN A 82 -4.55 -26.27 28.77
C GLN A 82 -5.60 -25.96 27.69
N VAL A 83 -5.62 -26.77 26.62
CA VAL A 83 -6.65 -26.68 25.57
C VAL A 83 -7.91 -27.42 26.06
N THR A 84 -9.01 -26.66 26.21
CA THR A 84 -10.31 -27.14 26.71
C THR A 84 -11.32 -27.43 25.59
N GLY A 85 -11.06 -26.91 24.37
CA GLY A 85 -11.92 -27.14 23.20
C GLY A 85 -11.16 -26.93 21.90
N ILE A 86 -11.58 -27.66 20.86
CA ILE A 86 -11.00 -27.59 19.51
C ILE A 86 -12.14 -27.46 18.52
N LYS A 87 -12.03 -26.47 17.61
CA LYS A 87 -12.96 -26.34 16.48
C LYS A 87 -12.17 -26.20 15.20
N ARG A 88 -12.60 -26.90 14.15
CA ARG A 88 -12.03 -26.82 12.80
C ARG A 88 -13.12 -26.47 11.80
N LYS A 89 -12.82 -25.62 10.83
CA LYS A 89 -13.73 -25.33 9.73
C LYS A 89 -12.94 -24.94 8.48
N LYS A 90 -13.58 -25.09 7.33
CA LYS A 90 -13.14 -24.45 6.08
C LYS A 90 -13.84 -23.10 5.99
N VAL A 91 -13.10 -22.07 5.60
CA VAL A 91 -13.63 -20.72 5.39
C VAL A 91 -13.48 -20.40 3.91
N ARG A 92 -14.54 -19.89 3.32
CA ARG A 92 -14.55 -19.31 1.96
C ARG A 92 -15.30 -17.98 2.06
N ASP A 93 -14.59 -16.90 1.80
CA ASP A 93 -15.11 -15.54 1.87
C ASP A 93 -15.00 -14.92 0.47
N ASN A 94 -16.10 -14.35 -0.03
CA ASN A 94 -16.06 -13.51 -1.23
C ASN A 94 -15.80 -12.08 -0.76
N VAL A 95 -14.62 -11.58 -1.06
CA VAL A 95 -14.13 -10.28 -0.59
C VAL A 95 -14.29 -9.26 -1.71
N GLU A 96 -15.20 -8.33 -1.52
CA GLU A 96 -15.33 -7.15 -2.38
C GLU A 96 -14.25 -6.13 -2.02
N SER A 97 -13.61 -5.54 -3.03
CA SER A 97 -12.55 -4.55 -2.85
C SER A 97 -12.62 -3.47 -3.95
N PRO A 98 -13.66 -2.62 -3.94
CA PRO A 98 -13.99 -1.71 -5.04
C PRO A 98 -12.88 -0.69 -5.35
N PHE A 99 -12.06 -0.35 -4.37
CA PHE A 99 -10.99 0.65 -4.47
C PHE A 99 -9.60 0.05 -4.26
N TYR A 100 -9.40 -1.20 -4.67
CA TYR A 100 -8.13 -1.91 -4.49
C TYR A 100 -7.69 -2.55 -5.81
N ARG A 101 -6.60 -3.31 -5.81
CA ARG A 101 -5.97 -3.95 -6.98
C ARG A 101 -6.81 -5.02 -7.68
N PHE A 102 -7.90 -5.44 -7.05
CA PHE A 102 -8.88 -6.39 -7.57
C PHE A 102 -10.27 -5.89 -7.21
N LYS A 103 -11.21 -6.03 -8.12
CA LYS A 103 -12.62 -5.69 -7.84
C LYS A 103 -13.22 -6.61 -6.77
N GLU A 104 -12.91 -7.89 -6.86
CA GLU A 104 -13.30 -8.93 -5.89
C GLU A 104 -12.33 -10.10 -5.96
N PHE A 105 -12.22 -10.87 -4.89
CA PHE A 105 -11.48 -12.12 -4.85
C PHE A 105 -12.05 -13.09 -3.83
N ILE A 106 -11.75 -14.39 -4.00
CA ILE A 106 -12.20 -15.45 -3.07
C ILE A 106 -11.03 -15.78 -2.14
N ALA A 107 -11.21 -15.50 -0.84
CA ALA A 107 -10.29 -15.93 0.21
C ALA A 107 -10.72 -17.28 0.77
N THR A 108 -9.88 -18.31 0.59
CA THR A 108 -10.17 -19.66 1.06
C THR A 108 -9.08 -20.13 2.02
N CYS A 109 -9.48 -20.60 3.22
CA CYS A 109 -8.53 -21.13 4.19
C CYS A 109 -9.13 -22.28 5.01
N ASN A 110 -8.26 -23.05 5.66
CA ASN A 110 -8.63 -23.89 6.78
C ASN A 110 -8.39 -23.15 8.09
N GLU A 111 -9.31 -23.26 9.05
CA GLU A 111 -9.24 -22.61 10.35
C GLU A 111 -9.20 -23.63 11.48
N LEU A 112 -8.31 -23.40 12.45
CA LEU A 112 -8.18 -24.11 13.71
C LEU A 112 -8.39 -23.12 14.85
N ASN A 113 -9.43 -23.34 15.66
CA ASN A 113 -9.64 -22.60 16.90
C ASN A 113 -9.36 -23.49 18.10
N LEU A 114 -8.52 -23.05 19.01
CA LEU A 114 -8.18 -23.69 20.27
C LEU A 114 -8.69 -22.81 21.41
N LYS A 115 -9.70 -23.32 22.16
CA LYS A 115 -10.14 -22.70 23.40
C LYS A 115 -9.16 -23.08 24.51
N LEU A 116 -8.62 -22.06 25.18
CA LEU A 116 -7.71 -22.23 26.31
C LEU A 116 -8.47 -22.11 27.66
N LYS A 117 -7.90 -22.58 28.73
CA LYS A 117 -8.40 -22.34 30.07
C LYS A 117 -8.29 -20.86 30.44
N GLY A 118 -9.26 -20.28 31.17
CA GLY A 118 -9.22 -18.90 31.63
C GLY A 118 -9.84 -17.86 30.67
N ASP A 119 -10.83 -18.30 29.87
CA ASP A 119 -11.60 -17.42 28.96
C ASP A 119 -10.80 -16.76 27.83
N PHE A 120 -9.72 -17.43 27.43
CA PHE A 120 -8.93 -17.07 26.25
C PHE A 120 -8.95 -18.19 25.21
N GLY A 121 -8.56 -17.85 24.00
CA GLY A 121 -8.32 -18.80 22.94
C GLY A 121 -7.42 -18.22 21.85
N ILE A 122 -7.07 -19.08 20.90
CA ILE A 122 -6.27 -18.70 19.76
C ILE A 122 -6.87 -19.31 18.49
N THR A 123 -6.90 -18.53 17.42
CA THR A 123 -7.35 -18.97 16.10
C THR A 123 -6.19 -18.93 15.14
N PHE A 124 -5.97 -20.02 14.41
CA PHE A 124 -5.06 -20.12 13.28
C PHE A 124 -5.84 -20.25 11.99
N ARG A 125 -5.39 -19.59 10.93
CA ARG A 125 -5.85 -19.74 9.56
C ARG A 125 -4.67 -20.08 8.66
N ALA A 126 -4.83 -21.08 7.80
CA ALA A 126 -3.87 -21.44 6.77
C ALA A 126 -4.52 -21.24 5.40
N TYR A 127 -4.00 -20.27 4.64
CA TYR A 127 -4.30 -19.98 3.25
C TYR A 127 -3.23 -20.62 2.36
N ASN A 128 -3.41 -20.65 1.05
CA ASN A 128 -2.37 -21.12 0.13
C ASN A 128 -1.16 -20.15 0.10
N GLU A 129 -1.41 -18.86 0.31
CA GLU A 129 -0.43 -17.78 0.28
C GLU A 129 0.08 -17.34 1.66
N GLY A 130 -0.23 -18.10 2.73
CA GLY A 130 0.32 -17.80 4.05
C GLY A 130 -0.52 -18.29 5.23
N VAL A 131 -0.08 -17.93 6.42
CA VAL A 131 -0.63 -18.34 7.69
C VAL A 131 -0.89 -17.12 8.56
N ALA A 132 -1.96 -17.15 9.34
CA ALA A 132 -2.23 -16.11 10.32
C ALA A 132 -2.70 -16.70 11.64
N TYR A 133 -2.39 -16.04 12.77
CA TYR A 133 -2.99 -16.35 14.05
C TYR A 133 -3.41 -15.09 14.79
N ARG A 134 -4.39 -15.23 15.67
CA ARG A 134 -4.77 -14.20 16.64
C ARG A 134 -5.29 -14.81 17.94
N PHE A 135 -5.00 -14.14 19.04
CA PHE A 135 -5.65 -14.42 20.31
C PHE A 135 -7.07 -13.83 20.33
N TYR A 136 -7.89 -14.31 21.24
CA TYR A 136 -9.16 -13.71 21.59
C TYR A 136 -9.46 -13.96 23.08
N THR A 137 -10.28 -13.07 23.66
CA THR A 137 -10.82 -13.26 25.01
C THR A 137 -12.34 -13.34 24.97
N THR A 138 -12.92 -14.11 25.88
CA THR A 138 -14.36 -14.17 26.16
C THR A 138 -14.72 -13.51 27.49
N GLN A 139 -13.75 -12.92 28.19
CA GLN A 139 -13.96 -12.18 29.43
C GLN A 139 -14.86 -10.96 29.18
N LYS A 140 -15.77 -10.70 30.13
CA LYS A 140 -16.68 -9.52 30.07
C LYS A 140 -16.09 -8.29 30.74
N THR A 141 -15.10 -8.48 31.59
CA THR A 141 -14.38 -7.43 32.32
C THR A 141 -13.26 -6.85 31.48
N GLU A 142 -12.63 -5.81 31.98
CA GLU A 142 -11.42 -5.24 31.38
C GLU A 142 -10.25 -6.24 31.43
N VAL A 143 -9.53 -6.31 30.34
CA VAL A 143 -8.28 -7.08 30.22
C VAL A 143 -7.15 -6.12 29.88
N THR A 144 -6.11 -6.08 30.72
CA THR A 144 -4.90 -5.30 30.50
C THR A 144 -3.75 -6.24 30.13
N ILE A 145 -3.20 -6.04 28.93
CA ILE A 145 -2.10 -6.81 28.36
C ILE A 145 -0.80 -6.05 28.59
N LYS A 146 0.09 -6.64 29.39
CA LYS A 146 1.40 -6.10 29.68
C LYS A 146 2.38 -6.34 28.54
N GLU A 147 2.35 -7.55 27.99
CA GLU A 147 3.26 -7.97 26.91
C GLU A 147 2.57 -9.00 26.01
N GLU A 148 2.84 -8.93 24.71
CA GLU A 148 2.57 -10.00 23.78
C GLU A 148 3.88 -10.67 23.37
N VAL A 149 3.97 -11.97 23.58
CA VAL A 149 5.06 -12.82 23.10
C VAL A 149 4.76 -13.22 21.67
N ALA A 150 5.56 -12.77 20.72
CA ALA A 150 5.47 -13.09 19.30
C ALA A 150 6.87 -13.35 18.76
N GLU A 151 7.31 -14.61 18.75
CA GLU A 151 8.63 -15.00 18.26
C GLU A 151 8.58 -15.48 16.81
N PHE A 152 9.69 -15.26 16.10
CA PHE A 152 9.93 -15.72 14.73
C PHE A 152 11.34 -16.33 14.66
N ASN A 153 11.41 -17.65 14.82
CA ASN A 153 12.68 -18.40 14.92
C ASN A 153 12.98 -19.09 13.59
N PHE A 154 14.18 -18.87 13.08
CA PHE A 154 14.65 -19.48 11.83
C PHE A 154 15.79 -20.48 12.12
N ASN A 155 15.89 -21.53 11.29
CA ASN A 155 16.88 -22.59 11.46
C ASN A 155 18.16 -22.36 10.67
N GLN A 156 18.23 -21.32 9.83
CA GLN A 156 19.39 -20.94 9.03
C GLN A 156 19.57 -19.41 9.03
N ASP A 157 20.77 -18.98 8.63
CA ASP A 157 21.12 -17.57 8.50
C ASP A 157 20.59 -17.00 7.18
N TYR A 158 19.27 -16.84 7.11
CA TYR A 158 18.58 -16.30 5.95
C TYR A 158 18.80 -14.80 5.79
N THR A 159 18.65 -14.30 4.56
CA THR A 159 18.65 -12.87 4.28
C THR A 159 17.30 -12.23 4.66
N ALA A 160 17.38 -11.14 5.41
CA ALA A 160 16.21 -10.38 5.82
C ALA A 160 16.23 -8.96 5.23
N TYR A 161 15.04 -8.44 4.96
CA TYR A 161 14.76 -7.08 4.48
C TYR A 161 14.06 -6.33 5.61
N LEU A 162 14.75 -5.39 6.24
CA LEU A 162 14.29 -4.70 7.45
C LEU A 162 14.30 -3.19 7.27
N PRO A 163 13.16 -2.51 7.41
CA PRO A 163 13.09 -1.06 7.49
C PRO A 163 13.26 -0.64 8.96
N TYR A 164 14.50 -0.33 9.38
CA TYR A 164 14.78 0.08 10.75
C TYR A 164 14.13 1.42 11.09
N THR A 165 13.81 1.58 12.37
CA THR A 165 13.36 2.86 12.89
C THR A 165 14.47 3.91 12.79
N THR A 166 14.12 5.18 12.52
CA THR A 166 15.07 6.28 12.32
C THR A 166 15.32 7.10 13.57
N ASN A 167 14.44 7.00 14.57
CA ASN A 167 14.54 7.74 15.83
C ASN A 167 15.16 6.89 16.94
N ASP A 168 16.47 7.01 17.17
CA ASP A 168 17.18 6.21 18.19
C ASP A 168 16.76 6.53 19.63
N LYS A 169 16.21 7.73 19.91
CA LYS A 169 15.77 8.13 21.26
C LYS A 169 14.37 7.65 21.59
N LYS A 170 13.50 7.62 20.59
CA LYS A 170 12.10 7.18 20.68
C LYS A 170 11.78 6.29 19.47
N PRO A 171 12.28 5.05 19.43
CA PRO A 171 12.26 4.24 18.21
C PRO A 171 10.85 3.90 17.70
N MET A 172 9.82 4.01 18.56
CA MET A 172 8.43 3.79 18.16
C MET A 172 7.66 5.10 17.88
N ALA A 173 8.39 6.22 17.70
CA ALA A 173 7.82 7.53 17.35
C ALA A 173 8.52 8.05 16.10
N MET A 174 7.96 7.76 14.92
CA MET A 174 8.51 8.08 13.61
C MET A 174 7.46 7.96 12.50
N ALA A 175 7.73 8.56 11.37
CA ALA A 175 6.82 8.58 10.21
C ALA A 175 6.71 7.24 9.44
N PHE A 176 7.35 6.16 9.89
CA PHE A 176 7.39 4.83 9.22
C PHE A 176 7.94 4.88 7.80
N GLN A 177 8.95 5.72 7.60
CA GLN A 177 9.62 5.97 6.33
C GLN A 177 11.09 5.61 6.46
N ASN A 178 11.54 4.58 5.79
CA ASN A 178 12.96 4.21 5.67
C ASN A 178 13.16 3.23 4.52
N VAL A 179 14.39 3.20 3.99
CA VAL A 179 14.81 2.17 3.04
C VAL A 179 15.05 0.84 3.75
N TYR A 180 15.03 -0.25 2.98
CA TYR A 180 15.30 -1.59 3.52
C TYR A 180 16.81 -1.83 3.69
N ASP A 181 17.21 -2.27 4.89
CA ASP A 181 18.52 -2.92 5.10
C ASP A 181 18.40 -4.40 4.73
N VAL A 182 19.26 -4.86 3.82
CA VAL A 182 19.26 -6.24 3.31
C VAL A 182 20.45 -6.95 3.91
N THR A 183 20.22 -7.84 4.88
CA THR A 183 21.28 -8.39 5.70
C THR A 183 20.96 -9.82 6.17
N PRO A 184 21.98 -10.71 6.38
CA PRO A 184 21.77 -11.99 7.04
C PRO A 184 21.22 -11.81 8.46
N LEU A 185 20.33 -12.70 8.91
CA LEU A 185 19.74 -12.68 10.26
C LEU A 185 20.79 -12.60 11.38
N SER A 186 21.96 -13.23 11.20
CA SER A 186 23.09 -13.14 12.15
C SER A 186 23.61 -11.71 12.32
N LYS A 187 23.48 -10.86 11.29
CA LYS A 187 23.97 -9.48 11.26
C LYS A 187 22.91 -8.43 11.49
N VAL A 188 21.64 -8.83 11.68
CA VAL A 188 20.56 -7.90 12.04
C VAL A 188 20.96 -7.06 13.24
N GLN A 189 20.78 -5.74 13.15
CA GLN A 189 21.12 -4.80 14.22
C GLN A 189 20.17 -4.96 15.43
N PRO A 190 20.62 -4.73 16.67
CA PRO A 190 19.76 -4.72 17.85
C PRO A 190 18.96 -3.42 17.93
N LYS A 191 18.11 -3.21 16.93
CA LYS A 191 17.31 -2.01 16.70
C LYS A 191 15.95 -2.42 16.15
N PRO A 192 14.85 -1.79 16.58
CA PRO A 192 13.53 -2.06 16.04
C PRO A 192 13.44 -1.81 14.53
N ALA A 193 12.73 -2.71 13.83
CA ALA A 193 12.27 -2.52 12.47
C ALA A 193 10.75 -2.53 12.44
N PHE A 194 10.14 -1.61 11.69
CA PHE A 194 8.70 -1.61 11.51
C PHE A 194 8.27 -2.60 10.42
N LEU A 195 7.02 -3.02 10.45
CA LEU A 195 6.49 -3.96 9.45
C LEU A 195 6.11 -3.25 8.14
N PRO A 196 6.11 -3.98 6.98
CA PRO A 196 6.42 -5.41 6.81
C PRO A 196 7.91 -5.72 6.80
N VAL A 197 8.28 -6.90 7.29
CA VAL A 197 9.64 -7.44 7.25
C VAL A 197 9.63 -8.76 6.48
N THR A 198 10.53 -8.94 5.52
CA THR A 198 10.64 -10.15 4.70
C THR A 198 11.92 -10.91 5.02
N VAL A 199 11.82 -12.23 5.14
CA VAL A 199 12.96 -13.16 5.25
C VAL A 199 12.95 -14.11 4.06
N ASP A 200 14.03 -14.14 3.30
CA ASP A 200 14.22 -15.06 2.17
C ASP A 200 14.70 -16.42 2.68
N CYS A 201 13.78 -17.35 2.80
CA CYS A 201 14.04 -18.71 3.28
C CYS A 201 14.51 -19.66 2.15
N GLY A 202 14.97 -19.15 1.02
CA GLY A 202 15.47 -19.90 -0.11
C GLY A 202 14.37 -20.33 -1.08
N LYS A 203 13.63 -21.40 -0.78
CA LYS A 203 12.53 -21.90 -1.63
C LYS A 203 11.27 -21.02 -1.57
N ALA A 204 11.09 -20.31 -0.49
CA ALA A 204 9.99 -19.38 -0.32
C ALA A 204 10.45 -18.16 0.49
N LYS A 205 9.76 -17.04 0.31
CA LYS A 205 9.92 -15.85 1.15
C LYS A 205 8.81 -15.81 2.18
N LEU A 206 9.18 -15.49 3.43
CA LEU A 206 8.25 -15.31 4.53
C LEU A 206 8.22 -13.83 4.89
N THR A 207 7.05 -13.19 4.75
CA THR A 207 6.85 -11.79 5.13
C THR A 207 5.98 -11.70 6.38
N ILE A 208 6.51 -11.01 7.40
CA ILE A 208 5.84 -10.75 8.67
C ILE A 208 4.99 -9.50 8.50
N LEU A 209 3.68 -9.63 8.76
CA LEU A 209 2.67 -8.57 8.65
C LEU A 209 1.68 -8.68 9.82
N GLU A 210 0.70 -7.80 9.85
CA GLU A 210 -0.43 -7.85 10.78
C GLU A 210 -1.70 -7.31 10.13
N SER A 211 -2.86 -7.65 10.69
CA SER A 211 -4.15 -7.15 10.21
C SER A 211 -5.13 -6.95 11.36
N ASP A 212 -6.10 -6.03 11.16
CA ASP A 212 -7.23 -5.82 12.08
C ASP A 212 -6.79 -5.34 13.46
N LEU A 213 -6.00 -4.25 13.54
CA LEU A 213 -5.40 -3.75 14.81
C LEU A 213 -6.46 -3.39 15.86
N GLU A 214 -7.43 -2.62 15.50
CA GLU A 214 -8.59 -2.18 16.29
C GLU A 214 -8.33 -2.07 17.82
N ALA A 215 -7.98 -0.88 18.29
CA ALA A 215 -7.68 -0.62 19.71
C ALA A 215 -6.56 -1.55 20.28
N TYR A 216 -5.49 -1.71 19.51
CA TYR A 216 -4.29 -2.45 19.92
C TYR A 216 -3.06 -1.87 19.21
N PRO A 217 -1.87 -1.83 19.85
CA PRO A 217 -0.68 -1.27 19.22
C PRO A 217 -0.19 -2.10 18.03
N GLY A 218 0.43 -1.42 17.07
CA GLY A 218 1.16 -2.05 15.98
C GLY A 218 2.40 -2.81 16.46
N MET A 219 2.81 -3.81 15.67
CA MET A 219 3.99 -4.62 15.97
C MET A 219 5.21 -4.11 15.21
N PHE A 220 6.30 -3.91 15.93
CA PHE A 220 7.67 -3.87 15.39
C PHE A 220 8.33 -5.22 15.62
N VAL A 221 9.46 -5.45 14.98
CA VAL A 221 10.31 -6.61 15.26
C VAL A 221 11.72 -6.17 15.62
N GLU A 222 12.37 -6.93 16.51
CA GLU A 222 13.78 -6.75 16.85
C GLU A 222 14.51 -8.08 16.95
N LYS A 223 15.84 -8.05 16.89
CA LYS A 223 16.69 -9.22 17.04
C LYS A 223 16.68 -9.72 18.49
N VAL A 224 16.61 -11.04 18.68
CA VAL A 224 16.82 -11.66 19.99
C VAL A 224 18.31 -11.83 20.24
N VAL A 225 18.89 -10.98 21.09
CA VAL A 225 20.36 -10.85 21.30
C VAL A 225 20.97 -12.07 22.03
N SER A 226 20.21 -12.76 22.88
CA SER A 226 20.71 -13.86 23.73
C SER A 226 20.61 -15.24 23.08
N SER A 227 20.13 -15.34 21.87
CA SER A 227 19.85 -16.58 21.19
C SER A 227 21.03 -17.06 20.33
N SER A 228 21.34 -18.35 20.40
CA SER A 228 22.17 -19.04 19.42
C SER A 228 21.44 -19.29 18.09
N THR A 229 20.16 -18.90 17.99
CA THR A 229 19.27 -19.04 16.86
C THR A 229 19.13 -17.74 16.10
N TYR A 230 18.73 -17.82 14.85
CA TYR A 230 18.40 -16.66 14.00
C TYR A 230 16.98 -16.22 14.30
N SER A 231 16.80 -15.38 15.33
CA SER A 231 15.48 -15.09 15.90
C SER A 231 15.16 -13.62 15.89
N LEU A 232 13.92 -13.32 15.51
CA LEU A 232 13.26 -12.03 15.67
C LEU A 232 12.13 -12.18 16.69
N LYS A 233 11.77 -11.10 17.36
CA LYS A 233 10.60 -11.04 18.26
C LYS A 233 9.79 -9.77 18.00
N GLY A 234 8.50 -9.85 18.21
CA GLY A 234 7.59 -8.71 18.23
C GLY A 234 7.83 -7.83 19.45
N ILE A 235 7.80 -6.55 19.27
CA ILE A 235 7.77 -5.52 20.30
C ILE A 235 6.69 -4.50 20.00
N PHE A 236 6.17 -3.84 21.02
CA PHE A 236 4.98 -3.00 20.93
C PHE A 236 5.18 -1.70 21.72
N ALA A 237 4.60 -0.62 21.20
CA ALA A 237 4.59 0.65 21.93
C ALA A 237 3.76 0.53 23.21
N PRO A 238 4.29 0.99 24.36
CA PRO A 238 3.54 0.99 25.60
C PRO A 238 2.39 2.01 25.56
N TYR A 239 1.33 1.74 26.33
CA TYR A 239 0.15 2.60 26.39
C TYR A 239 0.52 4.00 26.92
N PRO A 240 0.20 5.11 26.22
CA PRO A 240 0.53 6.45 26.65
C PRO A 240 -0.37 6.93 27.80
N THR A 241 0.22 7.66 28.74
CA THR A 241 -0.50 8.33 29.84
C THR A 241 -0.48 9.83 29.69
N LYS A 242 0.48 10.37 28.96
CA LYS A 242 0.61 11.81 28.73
C LYS A 242 1.23 12.10 27.38
N THR A 243 0.70 13.12 26.74
CA THR A 243 1.18 13.63 25.46
C THR A 243 1.49 15.12 25.56
N ASP A 244 2.25 15.66 24.60
CA ASP A 244 2.51 17.07 24.39
C ASP A 244 2.59 17.34 22.89
N PHE A 245 2.75 18.61 22.46
CA PHE A 245 2.69 19.02 21.07
C PHE A 245 3.95 19.73 20.62
N TYR A 246 4.39 19.46 19.39
CA TYR A 246 5.38 20.31 18.74
C TYR A 246 4.77 21.70 18.45
N PRO A 247 5.42 22.80 18.86
CA PRO A 247 4.81 24.14 18.81
C PRO A 247 4.60 24.69 17.40
N TRP A 248 5.36 24.17 16.41
CA TRP A 248 5.32 24.68 15.03
C TRP A 248 4.19 24.08 14.17
N ARG A 249 3.63 22.91 14.58
CA ARG A 249 2.63 22.17 13.78
C ARG A 249 1.51 21.56 14.62
N ARG A 250 1.63 21.62 15.94
CA ARG A 250 0.67 20.97 16.85
C ARG A 250 0.59 19.46 16.71
N GLN A 251 1.58 18.84 16.09
CA GLN A 251 1.72 17.39 16.06
C GLN A 251 1.92 16.85 17.48
N GLU A 252 1.16 15.82 17.84
CA GLU A 252 1.22 15.20 19.16
C GLU A 252 2.37 14.21 19.28
N TYR A 253 3.02 14.16 20.46
CA TYR A 253 4.00 13.14 20.81
C TYR A 253 3.85 12.68 22.26
N VAL A 254 4.23 11.40 22.52
CA VAL A 254 4.12 10.77 23.85
C VAL A 254 5.25 11.23 24.76
N THR A 255 4.91 11.64 25.99
CA THR A 255 5.87 12.05 27.03
C THR A 255 5.97 11.04 28.17
N GLU A 256 4.89 10.36 28.53
CA GLU A 256 4.83 9.36 29.59
C GLU A 256 3.99 8.15 29.16
N THR A 257 4.40 6.96 29.62
CA THR A 257 3.73 5.68 29.29
C THR A 257 3.53 4.81 30.52
N THR A 258 2.67 3.81 30.41
CA THR A 258 2.50 2.74 31.40
C THR A 258 3.54 1.63 31.19
N ASP A 259 3.45 0.59 32.02
CA ASP A 259 4.21 -0.66 31.89
C ASP A 259 3.41 -1.78 31.16
N PHE A 260 2.30 -1.41 30.51
CA PHE A 260 1.49 -2.31 29.69
C PHE A 260 1.29 -1.73 28.27
N ILE A 261 0.95 -2.59 27.33
CA ILE A 261 0.82 -2.20 25.90
C ILE A 261 -0.63 -1.93 25.50
N ALA A 262 -1.60 -2.63 26.09
CA ALA A 262 -3.02 -2.48 25.73
C ALA A 262 -3.95 -2.79 26.90
N ARG A 263 -5.12 -2.14 26.87
CA ARG A 263 -6.27 -2.47 27.72
C ARG A 263 -7.56 -2.47 26.89
N SER A 264 -8.43 -3.40 27.14
CA SER A 264 -9.69 -3.53 26.41
C SER A 264 -10.80 -4.07 27.30
N LYS A 265 -12.04 -3.67 27.02
CA LYS A 265 -13.24 -4.18 27.73
C LYS A 265 -13.99 -5.19 26.88
N GLY A 266 -14.52 -6.20 27.57
CA GLY A 266 -15.38 -7.20 26.98
C GLY A 266 -14.69 -8.24 26.10
N ALA A 267 -15.49 -9.18 25.63
CA ALA A 267 -15.05 -10.24 24.74
C ALA A 267 -14.67 -9.67 23.37
N ARG A 268 -13.47 -9.96 22.90
CA ARG A 268 -12.99 -9.51 21.60
C ARG A 268 -11.88 -10.40 21.04
N PRO A 269 -11.69 -10.40 19.70
CA PRO A 269 -10.43 -10.84 19.12
C PRO A 269 -9.36 -9.75 19.27
N TYR A 270 -8.08 -10.17 19.22
CA TYR A 270 -6.92 -9.31 19.08
C TYR A 270 -6.43 -9.31 17.62
N PRO A 271 -5.45 -8.46 17.24
CA PRO A 271 -4.96 -8.40 15.86
C PRO A 271 -4.47 -9.75 15.34
N TRP A 272 -4.57 -9.91 14.01
CA TRP A 272 -3.92 -11.01 13.33
C TRP A 272 -2.43 -10.77 13.21
N ARG A 273 -1.61 -11.75 13.57
CA ARG A 273 -0.21 -11.84 13.18
C ARG A 273 -0.16 -12.68 11.91
N VAL A 274 0.36 -12.10 10.85
CA VAL A 274 0.27 -12.64 9.49
C VAL A 274 1.66 -13.00 8.99
N LEU A 275 1.80 -14.21 8.46
CA LEU A 275 2.98 -14.73 7.82
C LEU A 275 2.60 -15.04 6.36
N ALA A 276 2.83 -14.11 5.45
CA ALA A 276 2.68 -14.37 4.03
C ALA A 276 3.85 -15.23 3.56
N VAL A 277 3.56 -16.28 2.80
CA VAL A 277 4.56 -17.22 2.28
C VAL A 277 4.39 -17.29 0.78
N THR A 278 5.44 -16.95 0.04
CA THR A 278 5.42 -16.88 -1.43
C THR A 278 6.61 -17.62 -2.03
N GLU A 279 6.35 -18.49 -2.99
CA GLU A 279 7.39 -19.23 -3.74
C GLU A 279 8.06 -18.34 -4.80
N LYS A 280 7.26 -17.46 -5.41
CA LYS A 280 7.71 -16.56 -6.48
C LYS A 280 7.65 -15.11 -6.04
N ASP A 281 8.65 -14.33 -6.38
CA ASP A 281 8.66 -12.91 -6.10
C ASP A 281 7.44 -12.21 -6.72
N THR A 282 7.02 -12.66 -7.91
CA THR A 282 5.85 -12.12 -8.64
C THR A 282 4.52 -12.24 -7.90
N ASP A 283 4.41 -13.15 -6.93
CA ASP A 283 3.19 -13.34 -6.14
C ASP A 283 3.13 -12.37 -4.92
N MET A 284 4.27 -11.78 -4.52
CA MET A 284 4.34 -10.89 -3.36
C MET A 284 3.51 -9.61 -3.52
N PRO A 285 3.65 -8.81 -4.60
CA PRO A 285 2.92 -7.54 -4.72
C PRO A 285 1.40 -7.68 -4.77
N VAL A 286 0.91 -8.87 -5.12
CA VAL A 286 -0.52 -9.17 -5.27
C VAL A 286 -1.10 -10.04 -4.14
N ASN A 287 -0.33 -10.28 -3.08
CA ASN A 287 -0.82 -10.98 -1.89
C ASN A 287 -1.88 -10.14 -1.17
N ASN A 288 -3.02 -10.75 -0.82
CA ASN A 288 -4.19 -10.05 -0.26
C ASN A 288 -4.52 -10.47 1.18
N LEU A 289 -3.63 -11.18 1.88
CA LEU A 289 -3.92 -11.72 3.21
C LEU A 289 -4.31 -10.66 4.24
N VAL A 290 -3.61 -9.52 4.25
CA VAL A 290 -3.91 -8.42 5.19
C VAL A 290 -5.33 -7.91 4.99
N TYR A 291 -5.74 -7.69 3.74
CA TYR A 291 -7.09 -7.24 3.40
C TYR A 291 -8.15 -8.32 3.70
N ALA A 292 -7.87 -9.59 3.34
CA ALA A 292 -8.78 -10.72 3.57
C ALA A 292 -9.05 -11.01 5.06
N LEU A 293 -8.06 -10.75 5.92
CA LEU A 293 -8.15 -10.99 7.37
C LEU A 293 -8.82 -9.85 8.14
N ALA A 294 -8.89 -8.66 7.56
CA ALA A 294 -9.51 -7.50 8.19
C ALA A 294 -11.03 -7.66 8.34
N SER A 295 -11.57 -6.93 9.29
CA SER A 295 -13.01 -6.86 9.52
C SER A 295 -13.75 -6.35 8.27
N PRO A 296 -14.98 -6.86 7.99
CA PRO A 296 -15.79 -6.41 6.85
C PRO A 296 -16.15 -4.93 6.92
N ASN A 297 -16.58 -4.38 5.79
CA ASN A 297 -17.08 -3.02 5.64
C ASN A 297 -18.14 -2.67 6.71
N ARG A 298 -17.91 -1.60 7.47
CA ARG A 298 -18.80 -1.09 8.53
C ARG A 298 -19.61 0.13 8.11
N ILE A 299 -19.24 0.78 7.01
CA ILE A 299 -19.94 2.02 6.57
C ILE A 299 -21.13 1.74 5.64
N GLY A 300 -21.24 0.51 5.12
CA GLY A 300 -22.32 0.10 4.22
C GLY A 300 -22.16 0.68 2.82
N ASP A 301 -22.90 1.76 2.50
CA ASP A 301 -22.86 2.41 1.18
C ASP A 301 -21.51 3.08 0.90
N THR A 302 -20.84 2.65 -0.16
CA THR A 302 -19.55 3.19 -0.65
C THR A 302 -19.68 3.95 -1.97
N SER A 303 -20.88 4.09 -2.54
CA SER A 303 -21.11 4.68 -3.87
C SER A 303 -20.74 6.17 -3.96
N TRP A 304 -20.62 6.85 -2.82
CA TRP A 304 -20.19 8.24 -2.73
C TRP A 304 -18.67 8.44 -2.73
N ILE A 305 -17.91 7.37 -2.51
CA ILE A 305 -16.44 7.40 -2.53
C ILE A 305 -15.99 7.53 -3.97
N LYS A 306 -15.10 8.48 -4.22
CA LYS A 306 -14.50 8.73 -5.52
C LYS A 306 -12.99 8.62 -5.39
N THR A 307 -12.41 7.84 -6.25
CA THR A 307 -10.96 7.70 -6.44
C THR A 307 -10.51 8.55 -7.62
N GLY A 308 -9.24 8.76 -7.81
CA GLY A 308 -8.77 9.55 -8.94
C GLY A 308 -7.34 10.05 -8.79
N LYS A 309 -6.97 10.95 -9.69
CA LYS A 309 -5.68 11.63 -9.69
C LYS A 309 -5.78 12.99 -9.03
N VAL A 310 -4.66 13.44 -8.50
CA VAL A 310 -4.57 14.68 -7.71
C VAL A 310 -3.45 15.54 -8.26
N ALA A 311 -3.72 16.78 -8.62
CA ALA A 311 -2.67 17.76 -8.82
C ALA A 311 -2.25 18.32 -7.45
N TRP A 312 -1.00 18.03 -7.08
CA TRP A 312 -0.49 18.28 -5.73
C TRP A 312 0.56 19.40 -5.72
N ASP A 313 0.47 20.27 -4.72
CA ASP A 313 1.18 21.54 -4.66
C ASP A 313 2.49 21.51 -3.83
N TRP A 314 2.57 20.66 -2.81
CA TRP A 314 3.63 20.70 -1.80
C TRP A 314 5.01 20.24 -2.30
N TRP A 315 5.08 19.16 -3.11
CA TRP A 315 6.35 18.59 -3.53
C TRP A 315 7.18 19.58 -4.35
N ASN A 316 6.53 20.32 -5.23
CA ASN A 316 7.15 21.34 -6.08
C ASN A 316 7.23 22.73 -5.43
N ASP A 317 6.90 22.86 -4.13
CA ASP A 317 6.93 24.09 -3.34
C ASP A 317 6.08 25.21 -3.94
N TRP A 318 4.88 24.88 -4.41
CA TRP A 318 3.95 25.79 -5.10
C TRP A 318 4.59 26.55 -6.29
N ASN A 319 5.69 26.04 -6.85
CA ASN A 319 6.43 26.72 -7.91
C ASN A 319 5.70 26.65 -9.26
N LEU A 320 5.31 27.82 -9.77
CA LEU A 320 4.80 28.00 -11.12
C LEU A 320 5.71 28.94 -11.90
N LYS A 321 5.98 28.64 -13.18
CA LYS A 321 6.82 29.45 -14.07
C LYS A 321 5.97 30.13 -15.13
N GLY A 322 6.33 31.39 -15.51
CA GLY A 322 5.68 32.11 -16.61
C GLY A 322 4.25 32.54 -16.31
N VAL A 323 3.85 32.60 -15.05
CA VAL A 323 2.53 33.09 -14.62
C VAL A 323 2.58 34.56 -14.26
N PRO A 324 1.49 35.35 -14.46
CA PRO A 324 1.45 36.79 -14.21
C PRO A 324 1.23 37.19 -12.75
N PHE A 325 1.33 36.23 -11.81
CA PHE A 325 1.13 36.45 -10.39
C PHE A 325 2.25 35.79 -9.56
N LYS A 326 2.35 36.14 -8.28
CA LYS A 326 3.28 35.51 -7.36
C LYS A 326 2.72 34.14 -6.93
N ALA A 327 3.41 33.07 -7.32
CA ALA A 327 3.05 31.71 -6.89
C ALA A 327 3.27 31.52 -5.37
N GLY A 328 2.47 30.64 -4.75
CA GLY A 328 2.47 30.34 -3.32
C GLY A 328 1.08 29.95 -2.84
N ILE A 329 0.86 29.95 -1.54
CA ILE A 329 -0.44 29.59 -0.93
C ILE A 329 -1.39 30.81 -1.09
N ASN A 330 -2.08 30.91 -2.22
CA ASN A 330 -3.01 32.01 -2.55
C ASN A 330 -4.03 31.58 -3.60
N MET A 331 -5.05 32.40 -3.80
CA MET A 331 -6.18 32.15 -4.71
C MET A 331 -5.73 31.90 -6.16
N ASP A 332 -4.81 32.72 -6.67
CA ASP A 332 -4.37 32.64 -8.08
C ASP A 332 -3.64 31.33 -8.37
N THR A 333 -2.80 30.89 -7.44
CA THR A 333 -2.10 29.60 -7.53
C THR A 333 -3.10 28.44 -7.55
N TYR A 334 -4.03 28.39 -6.62
CA TYR A 334 -4.98 27.26 -6.57
C TYR A 334 -5.97 27.28 -7.73
N LYS A 335 -6.40 28.44 -8.22
CA LYS A 335 -7.17 28.51 -9.47
C LYS A 335 -6.40 28.00 -10.66
N TYR A 336 -5.09 28.27 -10.73
CA TYR A 336 -4.22 27.71 -11.78
C TYR A 336 -4.12 26.17 -11.70
N TYR A 337 -3.99 25.61 -10.48
CA TYR A 337 -4.03 24.16 -10.28
C TYR A 337 -5.38 23.55 -10.68
N ILE A 338 -6.49 24.19 -10.33
CA ILE A 338 -7.82 23.78 -10.75
C ILE A 338 -7.97 23.79 -12.27
N ASP A 339 -7.51 24.87 -12.95
CA ASP A 339 -7.55 24.96 -14.40
C ASP A 339 -6.70 23.89 -15.09
N PHE A 340 -5.52 23.60 -14.54
CA PHE A 340 -4.66 22.50 -15.01
C PHE A 340 -5.35 21.16 -14.85
N ALA A 341 -5.87 20.88 -13.67
CA ALA A 341 -6.58 19.64 -13.37
C ALA A 341 -7.79 19.44 -14.30
N SER A 342 -8.61 20.48 -14.49
CA SER A 342 -9.78 20.47 -15.37
C SER A 342 -9.42 20.16 -16.83
N ARG A 343 -8.37 20.81 -17.37
CA ARG A 343 -7.94 20.59 -18.77
C ARG A 343 -7.45 19.18 -19.03
N ASN A 344 -6.88 18.54 -18.03
CA ASN A 344 -6.25 17.23 -18.16
C ASN A 344 -7.11 16.08 -17.58
N GLY A 345 -8.36 16.36 -17.17
CA GLY A 345 -9.25 15.32 -16.62
C GLY A 345 -8.77 14.76 -15.28
N ILE A 346 -8.04 15.57 -14.49
CA ILE A 346 -7.61 15.22 -13.13
C ILE A 346 -8.75 15.56 -12.17
N GLU A 347 -9.12 14.61 -11.32
CA GLU A 347 -10.31 14.68 -10.49
C GLU A 347 -10.17 15.65 -9.32
N PHE A 348 -8.96 15.76 -8.74
CA PHE A 348 -8.75 16.45 -7.49
C PHE A 348 -7.57 17.42 -7.52
N ILE A 349 -7.63 18.41 -6.63
CA ILE A 349 -6.44 19.08 -6.11
C ILE A 349 -6.38 18.89 -4.59
N VAL A 350 -5.18 18.87 -4.02
CA VAL A 350 -4.96 18.98 -2.57
C VAL A 350 -4.47 20.38 -2.25
N LEU A 351 -5.07 21.01 -1.25
CA LEU A 351 -4.45 22.14 -0.56
C LEU A 351 -3.64 21.56 0.60
N ASP A 352 -2.32 21.47 0.44
CA ASP A 352 -1.42 20.89 1.44
C ASP A 352 -1.13 21.85 2.60
N GLU A 353 -0.14 21.56 3.46
CA GLU A 353 0.16 22.33 4.68
C GLU A 353 0.25 23.84 4.40
N GLY A 354 -0.51 24.65 5.16
CA GLY A 354 -0.46 26.10 5.12
C GLY A 354 -1.75 26.84 4.76
N TRP A 355 -2.84 26.13 4.40
CA TRP A 355 -4.14 26.75 4.14
C TRP A 355 -4.85 27.21 5.44
N TYR A 356 -4.42 26.70 6.59
CA TYR A 356 -4.68 27.21 7.95
C TYR A 356 -3.35 27.40 8.67
N ASP A 357 -3.31 28.19 9.76
CA ASP A 357 -2.09 28.35 10.54
C ASP A 357 -1.77 27.09 11.37
N PRO A 358 -0.77 26.29 11.00
CA PRO A 358 -0.45 25.04 11.69
C PRO A 358 0.00 25.24 13.15
N LYS A 359 0.49 26.43 13.53
CA LYS A 359 0.87 26.75 14.90
C LYS A 359 -0.34 26.94 15.80
N SER A 360 -1.43 27.48 15.26
CA SER A 360 -2.69 27.62 15.99
C SER A 360 -3.34 26.27 16.26
N GLY A 361 -3.21 25.33 15.32
CA GLY A 361 -3.94 24.05 15.32
C GLY A 361 -5.45 24.24 15.18
N ASP A 362 -5.90 25.36 14.64
CA ASP A 362 -7.30 25.64 14.36
C ASP A 362 -7.58 25.52 12.86
N MET A 363 -7.93 24.31 12.44
CA MET A 363 -8.30 24.05 11.04
C MET A 363 -9.68 24.62 10.67
N LEU A 364 -10.44 25.17 11.62
CA LEU A 364 -11.69 25.85 11.33
C LEU A 364 -11.48 27.30 10.86
N THR A 365 -10.28 27.86 11.03
CA THR A 365 -9.92 29.21 10.59
C THR A 365 -8.97 29.13 9.41
N VAL A 366 -9.40 29.61 8.24
CA VAL A 366 -8.62 29.67 7.00
C VAL A 366 -7.75 30.92 7.00
N ILE A 367 -6.53 30.86 6.42
CA ILE A 367 -5.68 32.03 6.31
C ILE A 367 -6.32 33.11 5.43
N PRO A 368 -5.98 34.43 5.63
CA PRO A 368 -6.60 35.52 4.89
C PRO A 368 -6.39 35.50 3.37
N GLU A 369 -5.31 34.85 2.91
CA GLU A 369 -4.95 34.73 1.51
C GLU A 369 -5.84 33.78 0.71
N LEU A 370 -6.71 33.03 1.39
CA LEU A 370 -7.57 32.00 0.80
C LEU A 370 -9.06 32.23 1.11
N ASN A 371 -9.89 32.05 0.11
CA ASN A 371 -11.34 31.96 0.21
C ASN A 371 -11.79 30.56 -0.22
N LEU A 372 -11.82 29.60 0.73
CA LEU A 372 -12.19 28.21 0.42
C LEU A 372 -13.58 28.08 -0.24
N PRO A 373 -14.66 28.77 0.21
CA PRO A 373 -15.94 28.70 -0.47
C PRO A 373 -15.86 29.10 -1.96
N GLU A 374 -15.08 30.12 -2.29
CA GLU A 374 -14.85 30.54 -3.68
C GLU A 374 -14.04 29.50 -4.47
N LEU A 375 -12.99 28.94 -3.88
CA LEU A 375 -12.21 27.87 -4.53
C LEU A 375 -13.06 26.61 -4.77
N VAL A 376 -13.89 26.19 -3.82
CA VAL A 376 -14.81 25.05 -3.97
C VAL A 376 -15.83 25.33 -5.08
N ALA A 377 -16.40 26.54 -5.14
CA ALA A 377 -17.33 26.93 -6.21
C ALA A 377 -16.63 26.91 -7.57
N TYR A 378 -15.41 27.44 -7.65
CA TYR A 378 -14.60 27.44 -8.87
C TYR A 378 -14.25 26.01 -9.32
N GLY A 379 -13.77 25.15 -8.37
CA GLY A 379 -13.51 23.76 -8.65
C GLY A 379 -14.73 23.02 -9.19
N LYS A 380 -15.89 23.21 -8.55
CA LYS A 380 -17.15 22.63 -9.01
C LYS A 380 -17.53 23.06 -10.42
N GLU A 381 -17.36 24.34 -10.77
CA GLU A 381 -17.58 24.85 -12.13
C GLU A 381 -16.66 24.14 -13.16
N LYS A 382 -15.43 23.87 -12.76
CA LYS A 382 -14.39 23.24 -13.59
C LYS A 382 -14.43 21.70 -13.57
N GLY A 383 -15.27 21.08 -12.75
CA GLY A 383 -15.34 19.63 -12.58
C GLY A 383 -14.20 19.04 -11.73
N VAL A 384 -13.53 19.87 -10.91
CA VAL A 384 -12.42 19.48 -10.03
C VAL A 384 -12.84 19.58 -8.57
N GLU A 385 -12.54 18.56 -7.79
CA GLU A 385 -12.87 18.48 -6.37
C GLU A 385 -11.67 18.80 -5.47
N LEU A 386 -11.90 19.26 -4.25
CA LEU A 386 -10.85 19.72 -3.34
C LEU A 386 -10.71 18.79 -2.14
N ILE A 387 -9.46 18.48 -1.78
CA ILE A 387 -9.03 17.76 -0.58
C ILE A 387 -8.20 18.73 0.28
N LEU A 388 -8.33 18.67 1.59
CA LEU A 388 -7.58 19.52 2.52
C LEU A 388 -6.61 18.70 3.35
N TRP A 389 -5.39 19.18 3.50
CA TRP A 389 -4.40 18.61 4.41
C TRP A 389 -4.68 19.01 5.86
N THR A 390 -4.35 18.14 6.82
CA THR A 390 -4.38 18.46 8.25
C THR A 390 -3.53 17.48 9.07
N VAL A 391 -3.26 17.83 10.32
CA VAL A 391 -2.55 16.97 11.29
C VAL A 391 -3.56 16.08 12.03
N PHE A 392 -3.19 14.82 12.33
CA PHE A 392 -4.09 13.85 12.97
C PHE A 392 -4.76 14.38 14.24
N ASN A 393 -3.99 14.85 15.21
CA ASN A 393 -4.55 15.35 16.47
C ASN A 393 -5.30 16.68 16.32
N VAL A 394 -4.99 17.49 15.31
CA VAL A 394 -5.72 18.71 14.98
C VAL A 394 -7.13 18.35 14.48
N LEU A 395 -7.22 17.37 13.59
CA LEU A 395 -8.51 16.86 13.10
C LEU A 395 -9.29 16.17 14.23
N ASP A 396 -8.67 15.28 15.00
CA ASP A 396 -9.33 14.52 16.08
C ASP A 396 -9.95 15.45 17.14
N ASN A 397 -9.23 16.52 17.52
CA ASN A 397 -9.70 17.51 18.49
C ASN A 397 -10.90 18.36 18.00
N GLN A 398 -11.09 18.46 16.68
CA GLN A 398 -12.14 19.27 16.05
C GLN A 398 -13.07 18.44 15.15
N LEU A 399 -13.06 17.12 15.32
CA LEU A 399 -13.51 16.12 14.37
C LEU A 399 -14.92 16.37 13.81
N GLU A 400 -15.94 16.43 14.67
CA GLU A 400 -17.33 16.65 14.23
C GLU A 400 -17.54 18.04 13.61
N ALA A 401 -16.90 19.06 14.15
CA ALA A 401 -17.03 20.44 13.64
C ALA A 401 -16.38 20.56 12.25
N ALA A 402 -15.19 20.02 12.09
CA ALA A 402 -14.46 20.02 10.82
C ALA A 402 -15.19 19.19 9.75
N CYS A 403 -15.58 17.97 10.07
CA CYS A 403 -16.33 17.12 9.15
C CYS A 403 -17.62 17.78 8.68
N LYS A 404 -18.42 18.30 9.60
CA LYS A 404 -19.68 19.00 9.29
C LYS A 404 -19.45 20.24 8.44
N LYS A 405 -18.47 21.09 8.80
CA LYS A 405 -18.17 22.33 8.08
C LYS A 405 -17.72 22.06 6.65
N TYR A 406 -16.72 21.19 6.49
CA TYR A 406 -16.07 21.01 5.20
C TYR A 406 -16.88 20.13 4.25
N SER A 407 -17.62 19.10 4.73
CA SER A 407 -18.56 18.37 3.89
C SER A 407 -19.69 19.26 3.38
N ALA A 408 -20.27 20.11 4.25
CA ALA A 408 -21.32 21.07 3.85
C ALA A 408 -20.80 22.12 2.84
N MET A 409 -19.53 22.49 2.90
CA MET A 409 -18.87 23.40 1.95
C MET A 409 -18.65 22.73 0.58
N GLY A 410 -18.53 21.40 0.53
CA GLY A 410 -18.26 20.63 -0.69
C GLY A 410 -16.85 20.06 -0.81
N ILE A 411 -16.03 20.15 0.25
CA ILE A 411 -14.75 19.43 0.36
C ILE A 411 -15.01 17.93 0.34
N LYS A 412 -14.12 17.15 -0.28
CA LYS A 412 -14.31 15.71 -0.52
C LYS A 412 -13.52 14.80 0.40
N GLY A 413 -12.51 15.32 1.04
CA GLY A 413 -11.70 14.52 1.95
C GLY A 413 -10.58 15.30 2.64
N PHE A 414 -9.81 14.54 3.42
CA PHE A 414 -8.64 15.05 4.10
C PHE A 414 -7.42 14.19 3.77
N LYS A 415 -6.28 14.86 3.48
CA LYS A 415 -4.96 14.29 3.63
C LYS A 415 -4.55 14.52 5.08
N VAL A 416 -4.47 13.46 5.89
CA VAL A 416 -4.24 13.55 7.33
C VAL A 416 -2.84 13.04 7.64
N ASP A 417 -2.02 13.87 8.28
CA ASP A 417 -0.58 13.66 8.37
C ASP A 417 -0.06 13.73 9.82
N PHE A 418 1.20 13.27 10.01
CA PHE A 418 1.95 13.37 11.27
C PHE A 418 1.29 12.67 12.48
N LEU A 419 0.88 11.41 12.31
CA LEU A 419 0.57 10.52 13.44
C LEU A 419 1.85 10.08 14.15
N ASP A 420 2.84 9.59 13.39
CA ASP A 420 4.20 9.20 13.79
C ASP A 420 4.26 8.23 14.98
N ARG A 421 3.22 7.44 15.19
CA ARG A 421 3.08 6.48 16.30
C ARG A 421 2.01 5.43 15.98
N ASP A 422 2.06 4.28 16.66
CA ASP A 422 1.11 3.18 16.52
C ASP A 422 0.75 2.51 17.85
N ASP A 423 0.88 3.23 18.97
CA ASP A 423 0.33 2.77 20.23
C ASP A 423 -1.21 2.67 20.17
N GLN A 424 -1.81 2.01 21.16
CA GLN A 424 -3.26 1.77 21.17
C GLN A 424 -4.08 3.05 20.94
N THR A 425 -3.72 4.17 21.57
CA THR A 425 -4.52 5.42 21.49
C THR A 425 -4.41 6.07 20.10
N ALA A 426 -3.24 5.93 19.46
CA ALA A 426 -3.05 6.37 18.07
C ALA A 426 -3.89 5.53 17.10
N VAL A 427 -3.91 4.21 17.27
CA VAL A 427 -4.76 3.33 16.47
C VAL A 427 -6.25 3.67 16.68
N GLU A 428 -6.69 3.87 17.92
CA GLU A 428 -8.05 4.30 18.23
C GLU A 428 -8.42 5.63 17.59
N MET A 429 -7.48 6.60 17.53
CA MET A 429 -7.66 7.88 16.84
C MET A 429 -7.94 7.68 15.35
N VAL A 430 -7.17 6.83 14.67
CA VAL A 430 -7.38 6.51 13.24
C VAL A 430 -8.77 5.93 13.00
N TYR A 431 -9.23 5.01 13.84
CA TYR A 431 -10.58 4.43 13.72
C TYR A 431 -11.69 5.45 13.95
N ARG A 432 -11.54 6.35 14.95
CA ARG A 432 -12.51 7.45 15.20
C ARG A 432 -12.60 8.39 14.02
N ILE A 433 -11.46 8.81 13.47
CA ILE A 433 -11.40 9.69 12.30
C ILE A 433 -12.06 9.02 11.10
N ALA A 434 -11.75 7.73 10.85
CA ALA A 434 -12.34 6.98 9.75
C ALA A 434 -13.86 6.88 9.84
N GLU A 435 -14.39 6.60 11.03
CA GLU A 435 -15.83 6.50 11.27
C GLU A 435 -16.53 7.86 11.09
N ALA A 436 -16.00 8.92 11.70
CA ALA A 436 -16.59 10.25 11.63
C ALA A 436 -16.56 10.82 10.20
N THR A 437 -15.45 10.68 9.49
CA THR A 437 -15.33 11.14 8.09
C THR A 437 -16.26 10.35 7.17
N ALA A 438 -16.40 9.03 7.35
CA ALA A 438 -17.37 8.20 6.60
C ALA A 438 -18.82 8.70 6.79
N LYS A 439 -19.22 8.99 8.04
CA LYS A 439 -20.54 9.53 8.37
C LYS A 439 -20.85 10.84 7.63
N HIS A 440 -19.82 11.65 7.37
CA HIS A 440 -19.93 12.92 6.65
C HIS A 440 -19.57 12.80 5.16
N LYS A 441 -19.37 11.59 4.63
CA LYS A 441 -19.00 11.30 3.23
C LYS A 441 -17.72 12.02 2.81
N LEU A 442 -16.68 11.92 3.63
CA LEU A 442 -15.34 12.43 3.39
C LEU A 442 -14.36 11.28 3.27
N THR A 443 -13.50 11.32 2.25
CA THR A 443 -12.43 10.35 2.03
C THR A 443 -11.17 10.73 2.82
N LEU A 444 -10.29 9.77 3.01
CA LEU A 444 -9.04 9.94 3.73
C LEU A 444 -7.86 9.41 2.91
N ASP A 445 -6.79 10.20 2.89
CA ASP A 445 -5.44 9.82 2.54
C ASP A 445 -4.57 10.01 3.78
N LEU A 446 -3.86 8.98 4.24
CA LEU A 446 -3.21 8.98 5.55
C LEU A 446 -1.68 8.97 5.40
N HIS A 447 -1.05 10.03 5.89
CA HIS A 447 0.39 10.26 5.88
C HIS A 447 1.00 10.20 7.29
N GLY A 448 2.34 10.11 7.41
CA GLY A 448 3.01 9.98 8.70
C GLY A 448 2.45 8.86 9.57
N ILE A 449 1.97 7.78 8.98
CA ILE A 449 1.21 6.70 9.62
C ILE A 449 1.91 5.34 9.45
N TYR A 450 1.59 4.40 10.31
CA TYR A 450 1.99 3.00 10.16
C TYR A 450 1.35 2.35 8.92
N LYS A 451 1.95 1.23 8.43
CA LYS A 451 1.46 0.47 7.27
C LYS A 451 -0.04 0.17 7.37
N PRO A 452 -0.76 0.03 6.24
CA PRO A 452 -2.13 -0.48 6.24
C PRO A 452 -2.23 -1.82 6.96
N THR A 453 -3.31 -1.99 7.69
CA THR A 453 -3.64 -3.22 8.44
C THR A 453 -5.00 -3.76 8.04
N GLY A 454 -5.41 -3.48 6.80
CA GLY A 454 -6.71 -3.84 6.26
C GLY A 454 -7.86 -2.94 6.71
N ILE A 455 -7.58 -1.85 7.42
CA ILE A 455 -8.61 -0.90 7.86
C ILE A 455 -9.40 -0.30 6.68
N ASN A 456 -8.81 -0.21 5.50
CA ASN A 456 -9.47 0.20 4.27
C ASN A 456 -10.52 -0.81 3.74
N ARG A 457 -10.56 -2.04 4.23
CA ARG A 457 -11.71 -2.95 4.07
C ARG A 457 -12.84 -2.59 5.02
N THR A 458 -12.49 -2.27 6.26
CA THR A 458 -13.45 -1.95 7.32
C THR A 458 -14.06 -0.56 7.15
N TYR A 459 -13.25 0.39 6.73
CA TYR A 459 -13.60 1.78 6.42
C TYR A 459 -13.09 2.13 5.01
N PRO A 460 -13.82 1.78 3.94
CA PRO A 460 -13.41 2.01 2.55
C PRO A 460 -13.21 3.48 2.17
N ASN A 461 -13.64 4.42 3.00
CA ASN A 461 -13.35 5.84 2.82
C ASN A 461 -11.88 6.21 3.12
N ILE A 462 -11.09 5.32 3.73
CA ILE A 462 -9.64 5.44 3.75
C ILE A 462 -9.14 4.84 2.43
N ILE A 463 -8.81 5.70 1.48
CA ILE A 463 -8.49 5.27 0.12
C ILE A 463 -7.00 5.12 -0.12
N ASN A 464 -6.13 5.84 0.63
CA ASN A 464 -4.69 5.71 0.45
C ASN A 464 -3.89 5.87 1.75
N PHE A 465 -2.61 5.45 1.72
CA PHE A 465 -1.69 5.48 2.85
C PHE A 465 -0.26 5.72 2.37
N GLU A 466 0.48 6.56 3.06
CA GLU A 466 1.92 6.69 2.87
C GLU A 466 2.69 5.48 3.47
N SER A 467 3.24 5.56 4.66
CA SER A 467 4.05 4.53 5.35
C SER A 467 5.12 3.91 4.46
N LEU A 468 5.86 4.70 3.72
CA LEU A 468 6.95 4.28 2.84
C LEU A 468 7.92 5.45 2.62
N PHE A 469 9.13 5.13 2.13
CA PHE A 469 10.13 6.12 1.73
C PHE A 469 9.78 6.66 0.33
N GLY A 470 8.81 7.60 0.26
CA GLY A 470 8.21 8.09 -0.97
C GLY A 470 9.02 9.19 -1.69
N MET A 471 8.44 9.75 -2.75
CA MET A 471 9.07 10.82 -3.55
C MET A 471 9.28 12.13 -2.78
N GLU A 472 8.64 12.32 -1.62
CA GLU A 472 8.91 13.47 -0.74
C GLU A 472 10.36 13.49 -0.29
N GLU A 473 10.95 12.34 -0.05
CA GLU A 473 12.31 12.17 0.46
C GLU A 473 13.41 12.70 -0.48
N VAL A 474 13.17 12.78 -1.78
CA VAL A 474 14.16 13.33 -2.73
C VAL A 474 14.45 14.83 -2.52
N LYS A 475 13.61 15.53 -1.74
CA LYS A 475 13.81 16.94 -1.40
C LYS A 475 15.01 17.15 -0.46
N TRP A 476 15.36 16.14 0.37
CA TRP A 476 16.40 16.25 1.43
C TRP A 476 17.28 15.02 1.64
N THR A 477 17.00 13.89 1.02
CA THR A 477 17.74 12.65 1.24
C THR A 477 19.15 12.67 0.63
N ASP A 478 19.90 11.58 0.81
CA ASP A 478 21.23 11.35 0.23
C ASP A 478 21.11 10.33 -0.91
N ILE A 479 21.96 10.45 -1.94
CA ILE A 479 21.99 9.52 -3.08
C ILE A 479 22.19 8.05 -2.68
N LYS A 480 22.83 7.78 -1.52
CA LYS A 480 22.97 6.43 -0.98
C LYS A 480 21.65 5.76 -0.60
N ASN A 481 20.59 6.54 -0.36
CA ASN A 481 19.25 6.01 -0.11
C ASN A 481 18.53 5.54 -1.39
N ASN A 482 19.23 5.45 -2.49
CA ASN A 482 18.98 4.65 -3.69
C ASN A 482 17.49 4.41 -4.02
N MET A 483 16.79 5.46 -4.45
CA MET A 483 15.35 5.39 -4.78
C MET A 483 15.03 4.31 -5.82
N PRO A 484 15.73 4.18 -6.96
CA PRO A 484 15.42 3.13 -7.93
C PRO A 484 15.56 1.69 -7.37
N LEU A 485 16.45 1.45 -6.41
CA LEU A 485 16.48 0.16 -5.70
C LEU A 485 15.28 0.00 -4.77
N TYR A 486 14.92 1.08 -4.05
CA TYR A 486 13.75 1.08 -3.18
C TYR A 486 12.46 0.87 -3.97
N ASP A 487 12.33 1.52 -5.14
CA ASP A 487 11.15 1.47 -6.02
C ASP A 487 10.90 0.08 -6.63
N VAL A 488 11.93 -0.77 -6.70
CA VAL A 488 11.81 -2.18 -7.10
C VAL A 488 11.89 -3.16 -5.91
N THR A 489 11.87 -2.64 -4.68
CA THR A 489 11.86 -3.43 -3.44
C THR A 489 10.52 -3.31 -2.71
N PHE A 490 10.06 -2.09 -2.45
CA PHE A 490 8.86 -1.88 -1.65
C PHE A 490 7.57 -2.43 -2.29
N PRO A 491 7.40 -2.51 -3.62
CA PRO A 491 6.21 -3.14 -4.19
C PRO A 491 6.06 -4.61 -3.79
N TYR A 492 7.16 -5.32 -3.61
CA TYR A 492 7.16 -6.70 -3.15
C TYR A 492 6.85 -6.83 -1.67
N ILE A 493 7.26 -5.87 -0.84
CA ILE A 493 7.19 -5.96 0.62
C ILE A 493 6.04 -5.09 1.17
N ARG A 494 6.12 -3.76 0.96
CA ARG A 494 5.18 -2.80 1.55
C ARG A 494 3.76 -2.92 0.95
N MET A 495 3.63 -3.16 -0.36
CA MET A 495 2.31 -3.27 -1.01
C MET A 495 1.55 -4.54 -0.60
N MET A 496 2.18 -5.53 0.02
CA MET A 496 1.44 -6.65 0.64
C MET A 496 0.52 -6.18 1.77
N ALA A 497 0.84 -5.08 2.43
CA ALA A 497 0.03 -4.49 3.49
C ALA A 497 -1.19 -3.71 2.95
N GLY A 498 -1.10 -3.14 1.75
CA GLY A 498 -2.17 -2.33 1.16
C GLY A 498 -1.67 -1.24 0.20
N PRO A 499 -2.54 -0.33 -0.24
CA PRO A 499 -2.22 0.72 -1.19
C PRO A 499 -1.13 1.67 -0.68
N VAL A 500 -0.54 2.43 -1.61
CA VAL A 500 0.59 3.32 -1.32
C VAL A 500 0.40 4.70 -1.94
N ASP A 501 0.60 5.75 -1.16
CA ASP A 501 0.77 7.10 -1.68
C ASP A 501 2.27 7.42 -1.81
N TYR A 502 2.85 7.00 -2.95
CA TYR A 502 4.25 7.20 -3.29
C TYR A 502 4.52 8.61 -3.83
N THR A 503 3.50 9.30 -4.31
CA THR A 503 3.55 10.64 -4.93
C THR A 503 4.43 10.74 -6.19
N PRO A 504 4.21 9.90 -7.24
CA PRO A 504 5.03 9.89 -8.45
C PRO A 504 4.80 11.09 -9.37
N GLY A 505 5.56 11.15 -10.47
CA GLY A 505 5.27 12.06 -11.59
C GLY A 505 6.24 13.19 -11.79
N ALA A 506 7.43 13.14 -11.18
CA ALA A 506 8.45 14.17 -11.43
C ALA A 506 8.78 14.30 -12.92
N MET A 507 8.73 15.53 -13.45
CA MET A 507 9.14 15.87 -14.81
C MET A 507 10.59 16.37 -14.88
N ARG A 508 11.23 16.56 -13.74
CA ARG A 508 12.68 16.69 -13.61
C ARG A 508 13.24 15.37 -13.12
N ASN A 509 14.00 14.70 -13.98
CA ASN A 509 14.56 13.39 -13.75
C ASN A 509 16.09 13.45 -13.82
N ALA A 510 16.78 12.71 -12.98
CA ALA A 510 18.23 12.75 -12.92
C ALA A 510 18.88 11.38 -12.91
N THR A 511 19.99 11.26 -13.62
CA THR A 511 20.88 10.09 -13.54
C THR A 511 21.51 10.01 -12.15
N LYS A 512 22.09 8.86 -11.82
CA LYS A 512 22.80 8.68 -10.55
C LYS A 512 23.92 9.71 -10.34
N ALA A 513 24.56 10.16 -11.43
CA ALA A 513 25.67 11.11 -11.39
C ALA A 513 25.22 12.57 -11.22
N ASP A 514 24.04 12.92 -11.74
CA ASP A 514 23.58 14.31 -11.80
C ASP A 514 22.60 14.65 -10.66
N TRP A 515 22.04 13.62 -10.02
CA TRP A 515 21.06 13.82 -8.96
C TRP A 515 21.65 14.50 -7.72
N ARG A 516 20.88 15.42 -7.17
CA ARG A 516 21.11 16.05 -5.87
C ARG A 516 19.79 16.46 -5.22
N ALA A 517 19.74 16.45 -3.91
CA ALA A 517 18.59 16.98 -3.19
C ALA A 517 18.46 18.48 -3.40
N VAL A 518 17.29 18.93 -3.85
CA VAL A 518 16.91 20.33 -4.01
C VAL A 518 15.51 20.50 -3.47
N TYR A 519 15.34 21.25 -2.38
CA TYR A 519 14.07 21.35 -1.68
C TYR A 519 12.96 22.00 -2.52
N TYR A 520 13.27 23.16 -3.17
CA TYR A 520 12.27 23.97 -3.86
C TYR A 520 12.01 23.57 -5.31
N THR A 521 12.92 22.82 -5.91
CA THR A 521 12.81 22.32 -7.28
C THR A 521 13.34 20.89 -7.34
N PRO A 522 12.68 19.97 -6.66
CA PRO A 522 13.18 18.61 -6.55
C PRO A 522 13.22 17.89 -7.89
N MET A 523 13.97 16.80 -7.94
CA MET A 523 14.10 15.92 -9.09
C MET A 523 14.06 14.46 -8.64
N SER A 524 13.47 13.59 -9.45
CA SER A 524 13.50 12.14 -9.17
C SER A 524 14.89 11.56 -9.45
N MET A 525 15.23 10.47 -8.76
CA MET A 525 16.31 9.57 -9.17
C MET A 525 15.79 8.61 -10.24
N GLY A 526 16.55 8.41 -11.33
CA GLY A 526 16.14 7.57 -12.45
C GLY A 526 15.47 8.32 -13.59
N THR A 527 14.96 7.58 -14.58
CA THR A 527 14.49 8.15 -15.84
C THR A 527 13.04 8.65 -15.77
N ARG A 528 12.64 9.38 -16.85
CA ARG A 528 11.25 9.77 -17.09
C ARG A 528 10.33 8.53 -17.14
N CYS A 529 10.74 7.50 -17.85
CA CYS A 529 9.93 6.29 -17.99
C CYS A 529 9.78 5.50 -16.69
N HIS A 530 10.73 5.60 -15.76
CA HIS A 530 10.58 5.08 -14.40
C HIS A 530 9.41 5.76 -13.68
N GLN A 531 9.32 7.08 -13.76
CA GLN A 531 8.22 7.85 -13.17
C GLN A 531 6.86 7.56 -13.83
N LEU A 532 6.82 7.37 -15.15
CA LEU A 532 5.58 6.97 -15.85
C LEU A 532 5.14 5.56 -15.45
N ALA A 533 6.10 4.63 -15.31
CA ALA A 533 5.82 3.26 -14.88
C ALA A 533 5.24 3.21 -13.45
N ALA A 534 5.62 4.14 -12.58
CA ALA A 534 5.14 4.19 -11.20
C ALA A 534 3.61 4.27 -11.10
N TYR A 535 2.94 4.95 -12.03
CA TYR A 535 1.47 5.02 -12.09
C TYR A 535 0.79 3.68 -12.39
N ILE A 536 1.54 2.71 -12.90
CA ILE A 536 1.04 1.36 -13.18
C ILE A 536 1.54 0.37 -12.13
N VAL A 537 2.79 0.50 -11.69
CA VAL A 537 3.39 -0.43 -10.74
C VAL A 537 2.82 -0.25 -9.33
N HIS A 538 2.64 1.00 -8.89
CA HIS A 538 2.15 1.29 -7.55
C HIS A 538 0.62 1.18 -7.49
N ASP A 539 0.13 0.55 -6.42
CA ASP A 539 -1.30 0.43 -6.16
C ASP A 539 -1.77 1.64 -5.35
N SER A 540 -2.34 2.63 -6.03
CA SER A 540 -2.69 3.94 -5.46
C SER A 540 -4.05 4.41 -5.98
N PRO A 541 -5.14 4.18 -5.24
CA PRO A 541 -6.48 4.64 -5.64
C PRO A 541 -6.67 6.16 -5.63
N LEU A 542 -5.80 6.89 -4.93
CA LEU A 542 -5.70 8.35 -4.96
C LEU A 542 -4.26 8.70 -5.30
N THR A 543 -3.97 8.95 -6.57
CA THR A 543 -2.60 9.06 -7.07
C THR A 543 -2.21 10.51 -7.31
N MET A 544 -1.16 10.96 -6.64
CA MET A 544 -0.64 12.32 -6.80
C MET A 544 0.11 12.49 -8.14
N LEU A 545 0.00 13.69 -8.71
CA LEU A 545 0.93 14.25 -9.69
C LEU A 545 1.77 15.28 -8.93
N CYS A 546 3.02 14.94 -8.62
CA CYS A 546 3.83 15.71 -7.67
C CYS A 546 4.46 16.97 -8.25
N ASP A 547 4.68 17.05 -9.57
CA ASP A 547 5.37 18.19 -10.17
C ASP A 547 4.44 19.39 -10.44
N ALA A 548 5.03 20.53 -10.75
CA ALA A 548 4.28 21.75 -11.02
C ALA A 548 3.46 21.65 -12.30
N PRO A 549 2.24 22.20 -12.35
CA PRO A 549 1.45 22.30 -13.58
C PRO A 549 2.22 22.85 -14.77
N THR A 550 3.08 23.85 -14.57
CA THR A 550 3.89 24.46 -15.65
C THR A 550 4.99 23.53 -16.17
N ASN A 551 5.46 22.55 -15.40
CA ASN A 551 6.38 21.51 -15.87
C ASN A 551 5.62 20.47 -16.68
N TYR A 552 4.46 20.04 -16.21
CA TYR A 552 3.59 19.11 -16.93
C TYR A 552 3.12 19.63 -18.29
N LEU A 553 2.80 20.93 -18.39
CA LEU A 553 2.40 21.55 -19.66
C LEU A 553 3.52 21.58 -20.72
N ASN A 554 4.79 21.48 -20.31
CA ASN A 554 5.91 21.31 -21.24
C ASN A 554 6.08 19.86 -21.71
N GLU A 555 5.42 18.92 -21.06
CA GLU A 555 5.48 17.46 -21.28
C GLU A 555 4.06 16.88 -21.44
N GLN A 556 3.24 17.53 -22.26
CA GLN A 556 1.80 17.24 -22.35
C GLN A 556 1.54 15.77 -22.71
N GLU A 557 2.35 15.15 -23.57
CA GLU A 557 2.17 13.73 -23.92
C GLU A 557 2.36 12.80 -22.72
N CYS A 558 3.25 13.14 -21.77
CA CYS A 558 3.39 12.40 -20.51
C CYS A 558 2.15 12.56 -19.64
N VAL A 559 1.59 13.79 -19.58
CA VAL A 559 0.36 14.06 -18.82
C VAL A 559 -0.83 13.29 -19.41
N ASP A 560 -0.99 13.33 -20.72
CA ASP A 560 -2.06 12.60 -21.43
C ASP A 560 -1.97 11.10 -21.18
N PHE A 561 -0.75 10.56 -21.14
CA PHE A 561 -0.53 9.16 -20.79
C PHE A 561 -0.88 8.89 -19.33
N ILE A 562 -0.36 9.67 -18.36
CA ILE A 562 -0.63 9.52 -16.92
C ILE A 562 -2.14 9.57 -16.67
N THR A 563 -2.82 10.56 -17.23
CA THR A 563 -4.27 10.74 -16.99
C THR A 563 -5.11 9.63 -17.62
N SER A 564 -4.59 8.95 -18.65
CA SER A 564 -5.27 7.79 -19.28
C SER A 564 -5.18 6.50 -18.46
N ILE A 565 -4.26 6.41 -17.46
CA ILE A 565 -4.10 5.21 -16.63
C ILE A 565 -5.19 5.20 -15.55
N PRO A 566 -6.01 4.14 -15.39
CA PRO A 566 -7.01 4.07 -14.34
C PRO A 566 -6.36 3.86 -12.96
N VAL A 567 -6.92 4.45 -11.92
CA VAL A 567 -6.50 4.23 -10.53
C VAL A 567 -7.16 2.99 -9.91
N GLU A 568 -8.30 2.58 -10.45
CA GLU A 568 -9.00 1.34 -10.09
C GLU A 568 -8.83 0.29 -11.17
N THR A 569 -8.60 -0.95 -10.79
CA THR A 569 -8.38 -2.05 -11.73
C THR A 569 -9.26 -3.25 -11.41
N ASP A 570 -9.62 -4.01 -12.44
CA ASP A 570 -10.40 -5.25 -12.29
C ASP A 570 -9.50 -6.40 -11.83
N SER A 571 -8.24 -6.39 -12.29
CA SER A 571 -7.22 -7.35 -11.87
C SER A 571 -5.81 -6.82 -12.07
N THR A 572 -4.89 -7.30 -11.25
CA THR A 572 -3.45 -6.97 -11.29
C THR A 572 -2.63 -8.24 -11.14
N PHE A 573 -1.55 -8.38 -11.91
CA PHE A 573 -0.54 -9.42 -11.72
C PHE A 573 0.85 -8.92 -12.14
N ILE A 574 1.88 -9.62 -11.72
CA ILE A 574 3.26 -9.32 -12.09
C ILE A 574 3.68 -10.28 -13.22
N ALA A 575 3.95 -9.74 -14.40
CA ALA A 575 4.33 -10.55 -15.56
C ALA A 575 5.73 -11.17 -15.39
N THR A 576 6.67 -10.39 -14.88
CA THR A 576 8.02 -10.83 -14.52
C THR A 576 8.61 -9.87 -13.48
N GLY A 577 9.51 -10.34 -12.65
CA GLY A 577 10.14 -9.50 -11.65
C GLY A 577 11.00 -10.29 -10.67
N LYS A 578 11.88 -9.56 -10.00
CA LYS A 578 12.74 -10.09 -8.94
C LYS A 578 12.95 -9.02 -7.87
N LEU A 579 12.69 -9.37 -6.64
CA LEU A 579 12.79 -8.50 -5.47
C LEU A 579 14.14 -7.77 -5.42
N GLY A 580 14.10 -6.43 -5.39
CA GLY A 580 15.30 -5.59 -5.37
C GLY A 580 16.03 -5.43 -6.72
N GLU A 581 15.52 -6.02 -7.80
CA GLU A 581 16.14 -5.90 -9.11
C GLU A 581 15.25 -5.19 -10.12
N TYR A 582 14.05 -5.69 -10.37
CA TYR A 582 13.09 -5.12 -11.31
C TYR A 582 11.69 -5.65 -11.09
N ILE A 583 10.70 -4.98 -11.66
CA ILE A 583 9.29 -5.39 -11.63
C ILE A 583 8.60 -5.00 -12.93
N VAL A 584 7.73 -5.87 -13.45
CA VAL A 584 6.81 -5.59 -14.56
C VAL A 584 5.40 -5.94 -14.12
N THR A 585 4.60 -4.92 -13.89
CA THR A 585 3.21 -5.03 -13.45
C THR A 585 2.26 -4.93 -14.64
N VAL A 586 1.24 -5.77 -14.65
CA VAL A 586 0.15 -5.76 -15.63
C VAL A 586 -1.16 -5.52 -14.91
N ARG A 587 -1.92 -4.53 -15.36
CA ARG A 587 -3.24 -4.17 -14.83
C ARG A 587 -4.28 -4.25 -15.94
N LYS A 588 -5.47 -4.72 -15.58
CA LYS A 588 -6.63 -4.76 -16.47
C LYS A 588 -7.72 -3.83 -15.94
N LYS A 589 -8.30 -3.03 -16.84
CA LYS A 589 -9.53 -2.29 -16.58
C LYS A 589 -10.45 -2.47 -17.80
N ASP A 590 -11.64 -3.02 -17.56
CA ASP A 590 -12.58 -3.38 -18.62
C ASP A 590 -11.92 -4.24 -19.71
N ILE A 591 -11.83 -3.72 -20.94
CA ILE A 591 -11.19 -4.41 -22.08
C ILE A 591 -9.73 -3.99 -22.29
N ASN A 592 -9.23 -2.98 -21.60
CA ASN A 592 -7.90 -2.40 -21.78
C ASN A 592 -6.88 -2.95 -20.78
N TRP A 593 -5.59 -2.85 -21.13
CA TRP A 593 -4.49 -3.29 -20.28
C TRP A 593 -3.43 -2.20 -20.16
N TYR A 594 -2.75 -2.20 -19.02
CA TYR A 594 -1.72 -1.24 -18.67
C TYR A 594 -0.52 -2.01 -18.12
N ILE A 595 0.67 -1.77 -18.66
CA ILE A 595 1.88 -2.51 -18.34
C ILE A 595 2.97 -1.50 -17.97
N GLY A 596 3.51 -1.60 -16.77
CA GLY A 596 4.60 -0.75 -16.29
C GLY A 596 5.76 -1.59 -15.80
N GLY A 597 6.97 -1.22 -16.22
CA GLY A 597 8.19 -1.89 -15.78
C GLY A 597 9.24 -0.90 -15.30
N MET A 598 9.95 -1.29 -14.23
CA MET A 598 10.98 -0.48 -13.57
C MET A 598 12.18 -1.34 -13.23
N THR A 599 13.38 -0.75 -13.24
CA THR A 599 14.62 -1.40 -12.78
C THR A 599 15.34 -0.53 -11.73
N ASN A 600 16.23 -1.17 -10.94
CA ASN A 600 17.18 -0.47 -10.09
C ASN A 600 18.25 0.27 -10.94
N TRP A 601 19.40 0.65 -10.35
CA TRP A 601 20.49 1.28 -11.13
C TRP A 601 21.21 0.35 -12.12
N ASP A 602 20.86 -0.93 -12.18
CA ASP A 602 21.42 -1.86 -13.15
C ASP A 602 20.58 -1.85 -14.42
N GLU A 603 21.20 -1.52 -15.56
CA GLU A 603 20.56 -1.65 -16.87
C GLU A 603 20.16 -3.11 -17.10
N ARG A 604 19.03 -3.32 -17.76
CA ARG A 604 18.61 -4.67 -18.12
C ARG A 604 17.66 -4.73 -19.28
N ASP A 605 17.67 -5.88 -19.93
CA ASP A 605 16.66 -6.24 -20.90
C ASP A 605 15.55 -7.04 -20.19
N VAL A 606 14.30 -6.68 -20.44
CA VAL A 606 13.13 -7.43 -19.97
C VAL A 606 12.36 -7.95 -21.17
N GLU A 607 11.82 -9.17 -21.04
CA GLU A 607 10.99 -9.79 -22.06
C GLU A 607 9.54 -9.88 -21.55
N ILE A 608 8.58 -9.45 -22.37
CA ILE A 608 7.16 -9.51 -22.09
C ILE A 608 6.52 -10.52 -23.02
N ASP A 609 5.88 -11.52 -22.42
CA ASP A 609 5.02 -12.50 -23.08
C ASP A 609 3.57 -12.05 -22.95
N PHE A 610 2.91 -11.76 -24.07
CA PHE A 610 1.52 -11.30 -24.07
C PHE A 610 0.48 -12.44 -24.13
N SER A 611 0.87 -13.67 -23.82
CA SER A 611 -0.03 -14.84 -23.81
C SER A 611 -1.22 -14.71 -22.85
N PHE A 612 -1.18 -13.77 -21.92
CA PHE A 612 -2.30 -13.44 -21.03
C PHE A 612 -3.46 -12.72 -21.73
N LEU A 613 -3.24 -12.17 -22.92
CA LEU A 613 -4.29 -11.50 -23.70
C LEU A 613 -5.30 -12.52 -24.28
N PRO A 614 -6.58 -12.12 -24.44
CA PRO A 614 -7.58 -12.96 -25.08
C PRO A 614 -7.19 -13.41 -26.51
N THR A 615 -7.61 -14.62 -26.88
CA THR A 615 -7.16 -15.29 -28.11
C THR A 615 -7.48 -14.51 -29.41
N ASP A 616 -8.64 -13.87 -29.46
CA ASP A 616 -9.13 -13.20 -30.67
C ASP A 616 -9.04 -11.66 -30.59
N ALA A 617 -8.35 -11.15 -29.55
CA ALA A 617 -8.22 -9.72 -29.36
C ALA A 617 -6.90 -9.20 -29.94
N ARG A 618 -6.96 -8.01 -30.54
CA ARG A 618 -5.82 -7.19 -30.94
C ARG A 618 -5.87 -5.86 -30.21
N TYR A 619 -4.73 -5.30 -29.97
CA TYR A 619 -4.59 -4.06 -29.22
C TYR A 619 -3.68 -3.08 -29.97
N THR A 620 -4.07 -1.82 -29.93
CA THR A 620 -3.16 -0.71 -30.22
C THR A 620 -2.41 -0.38 -28.94
N ALA A 621 -1.09 -0.54 -28.95
CA ALA A 621 -0.22 -0.24 -27.83
C ALA A 621 0.38 1.17 -28.00
N THR A 622 0.20 2.04 -27.02
CA THR A 622 1.00 3.26 -26.84
C THR A 622 2.08 2.95 -25.83
N LEU A 623 3.33 2.97 -26.25
CA LEU A 623 4.51 2.57 -25.48
C LEU A 623 5.44 3.76 -25.25
N PHE A 624 5.81 4.01 -23.99
CA PHE A 624 6.88 4.90 -23.57
C PHE A 624 8.05 4.07 -23.08
N THR A 625 9.25 4.28 -23.64
CA THR A 625 10.49 3.61 -23.23
C THR A 625 11.62 4.60 -23.05
N ASP A 626 12.60 4.23 -22.25
CA ASP A 626 13.85 4.99 -22.14
C ASP A 626 14.47 5.24 -23.53
N GLY A 627 14.90 6.47 -23.77
CA GLY A 627 15.61 6.85 -24.97
C GLY A 627 17.04 6.32 -24.98
N ILE A 628 17.67 6.35 -26.15
CA ILE A 628 19.04 5.84 -26.33
C ILE A 628 20.09 6.58 -25.47
N ASN A 629 19.80 7.81 -25.07
CA ASN A 629 20.67 8.63 -24.22
C ASN A 629 20.21 8.70 -22.75
N ALA A 630 19.22 7.91 -22.33
CA ALA A 630 18.62 7.99 -20.98
C ALA A 630 19.66 7.79 -19.85
N ASN A 631 20.74 7.06 -20.09
CA ASN A 631 21.85 6.92 -19.15
C ASN A 631 22.68 8.20 -18.93
N LYS A 632 22.48 9.25 -19.77
CA LYS A 632 23.14 10.56 -19.65
C LYS A 632 22.14 11.70 -19.49
N GLN A 633 20.94 11.51 -20.00
CA GLN A 633 19.83 12.45 -19.99
C GLN A 633 18.61 11.69 -19.48
N ALA A 634 18.37 11.70 -18.17
CA ALA A 634 17.32 10.88 -17.56
C ALA A 634 15.90 11.23 -18.06
N GLU A 635 15.73 12.40 -18.67
CA GLU A 635 14.50 12.86 -19.31
C GLU A 635 14.34 12.35 -20.76
N ASP A 636 15.36 11.69 -21.33
CA ASP A 636 15.32 11.15 -22.71
C ASP A 636 14.42 9.90 -22.78
N TYR A 637 13.34 10.00 -23.53
CA TYR A 637 12.40 8.90 -23.77
C TYR A 637 11.95 8.91 -25.23
N ARG A 638 11.33 7.81 -25.65
CA ARG A 638 10.68 7.70 -26.95
C ARG A 638 9.30 7.09 -26.80
N THR A 639 8.42 7.44 -27.73
CA THR A 639 7.08 6.87 -27.85
C THR A 639 6.95 6.06 -29.11
N GLU A 640 6.22 4.95 -29.04
CA GLU A 640 5.93 4.08 -30.17
C GLU A 640 4.46 3.64 -30.14
N THR A 641 3.86 3.53 -31.32
CA THR A 641 2.54 2.92 -31.46
C THR A 641 2.67 1.57 -32.20
N LEU A 642 2.21 0.49 -31.57
CA LEU A 642 2.41 -0.87 -32.03
C LEU A 642 1.08 -1.64 -32.04
N THR A 643 1.00 -2.72 -32.82
CA THR A 643 -0.10 -3.67 -32.71
C THR A 643 0.35 -4.90 -31.93
N ILE A 644 -0.40 -5.26 -30.90
CA ILE A 644 -0.10 -6.37 -29.99
C ILE A 644 -1.26 -7.35 -29.96
N ASP A 645 -0.95 -8.63 -29.93
CA ASP A 645 -1.87 -9.73 -29.67
C ASP A 645 -1.25 -10.77 -28.72
N LYS A 646 -1.96 -11.84 -28.40
CA LYS A 646 -1.49 -12.89 -27.49
C LYS A 646 -0.23 -13.63 -27.94
N ASN A 647 0.11 -13.59 -29.22
CA ASN A 647 1.31 -14.27 -29.77
C ASN A 647 2.50 -13.34 -29.79
N SER A 648 2.31 -12.08 -29.47
CA SER A 648 3.36 -11.08 -29.45
C SER A 648 4.38 -11.39 -28.32
N ARG A 649 5.64 -11.09 -28.61
CA ARG A 649 6.76 -11.11 -27.66
C ARG A 649 7.53 -9.82 -27.84
N MET A 650 7.88 -9.18 -26.74
CA MET A 650 8.58 -7.90 -26.81
C MET A 650 9.76 -7.92 -25.87
N LYS A 651 10.90 -7.52 -26.37
CA LYS A 651 12.10 -7.29 -25.58
C LYS A 651 12.33 -5.78 -25.47
N LEU A 652 12.39 -5.27 -24.23
CA LEU A 652 12.60 -3.86 -23.92
C LEU A 652 13.89 -3.69 -23.14
N HIS A 653 14.69 -2.69 -23.51
CA HIS A 653 15.87 -2.27 -22.76
C HIS A 653 15.48 -1.18 -21.77
N LEU A 654 15.84 -1.36 -20.50
CA LEU A 654 15.68 -0.37 -19.44
C LEU A 654 17.05 0.19 -19.10
N ALA A 655 17.19 1.50 -19.16
CA ALA A 655 18.40 2.20 -18.77
C ALA A 655 18.65 2.10 -17.25
N SER A 656 19.78 2.58 -16.78
CA SER A 656 20.11 2.65 -15.35
C SER A 656 19.07 3.50 -14.58
N GLY A 657 18.35 2.89 -13.61
CA GLY A 657 17.21 3.52 -12.95
C GLY A 657 16.06 3.80 -13.91
N GLY A 658 15.93 3.00 -14.95
CA GLY A 658 15.01 3.21 -16.05
C GLY A 658 13.71 2.45 -15.94
N GLY A 659 12.89 2.56 -17.01
CA GLY A 659 11.60 1.92 -17.06
C GLY A 659 10.91 2.00 -18.42
N PHE A 660 9.70 1.51 -18.45
CA PHE A 660 8.76 1.67 -19.57
C PHE A 660 7.33 1.69 -19.04
N ALA A 661 6.45 2.32 -19.80
CA ALA A 661 5.02 2.31 -19.53
C ALA A 661 4.24 2.12 -20.82
N MET A 662 3.21 1.26 -20.80
CA MET A 662 2.45 0.88 -21.98
C MET A 662 0.96 0.82 -21.67
N LYS A 663 0.15 1.37 -22.57
CA LYS A 663 -1.30 1.23 -22.59
C LYS A 663 -1.69 0.39 -23.81
N LEU A 664 -2.51 -0.64 -23.61
CA LEU A 664 -3.11 -1.45 -24.65
C LEU A 664 -4.59 -1.12 -24.75
N GLU A 665 -5.00 -0.50 -25.84
CA GLU A 665 -6.41 -0.23 -26.14
C GLU A 665 -6.93 -1.30 -27.10
N ALA A 666 -8.01 -1.98 -26.71
CA ALA A 666 -8.58 -3.05 -27.50
C ALA A 666 -9.01 -2.51 -28.87
N CYS A 667 -8.49 -3.13 -29.92
CA CYS A 667 -9.01 -2.88 -31.24
C CYS A 667 -10.39 -3.54 -31.36
N PRO A 668 -11.37 -2.89 -31.94
CA PRO A 668 -12.65 -3.54 -32.24
C PRO A 668 -12.41 -4.84 -33.01
N ILE A 669 -13.12 -5.91 -32.63
CA ILE A 669 -13.06 -7.18 -33.38
C ILE A 669 -13.66 -6.91 -34.75
N ARG A 670 -12.78 -6.82 -35.77
CA ARG A 670 -13.25 -6.62 -37.12
C ARG A 670 -13.79 -7.95 -37.65
N GLY A 671 -15.09 -8.02 -37.90
CA GLY A 671 -15.69 -9.08 -38.67
C GLY A 671 -15.06 -9.17 -40.09
N THR A 672 -15.26 -10.26 -40.78
CA THR A 672 -14.81 -10.40 -42.18
C THR A 672 -15.86 -9.82 -43.13
N VAL A 673 -15.42 -8.95 -44.04
CA VAL A 673 -16.31 -8.49 -45.13
C VAL A 673 -16.59 -9.66 -46.07
N THR A 674 -17.85 -9.99 -46.23
CA THR A 674 -18.29 -11.09 -47.08
C THR A 674 -19.40 -10.64 -48.03
N ALA A 675 -19.80 -11.49 -48.98
CA ALA A 675 -20.98 -11.26 -49.78
C ALA A 675 -22.24 -11.31 -48.92
N ILE A 676 -23.29 -10.61 -49.32
CA ILE A 676 -24.59 -10.65 -48.63
C ILE A 676 -25.08 -12.09 -48.55
N PRO A 677 -25.43 -12.63 -47.37
CA PRO A 677 -25.96 -13.98 -47.21
C PRO A 677 -27.31 -14.16 -47.98
N GLU A 678 -27.49 -15.31 -48.60
CA GLU A 678 -28.78 -15.65 -49.25
C GLU A 678 -29.91 -15.66 -48.20
N GLY A 679 -31.10 -15.21 -48.64
CA GLY A 679 -32.31 -15.19 -47.80
C GLY A 679 -32.46 -13.96 -46.90
N LYS A 680 -31.54 -13.03 -46.92
CA LYS A 680 -31.67 -11.74 -46.21
C LYS A 680 -32.40 -10.74 -47.14
N ASN A 681 -33.39 -10.05 -46.58
CA ASN A 681 -34.16 -9.01 -47.30
C ASN A 681 -33.36 -7.69 -47.43
N ILE A 682 -32.19 -7.77 -48.09
CA ILE A 682 -31.29 -6.62 -48.33
C ILE A 682 -31.33 -6.30 -49.82
N PRO A 683 -31.56 -5.03 -50.23
CA PRO A 683 -31.62 -4.66 -51.63
C PRO A 683 -30.38 -5.10 -52.41
N SER A 684 -30.56 -5.58 -53.65
CA SER A 684 -29.52 -6.14 -54.54
C SER A 684 -28.39 -5.14 -54.90
N PHE A 685 -28.57 -3.87 -54.62
CA PHE A 685 -27.56 -2.82 -54.72
C PHE A 685 -26.36 -3.08 -53.78
N TYR A 686 -26.63 -3.63 -52.57
CA TYR A 686 -25.59 -3.97 -51.62
C TYR A 686 -24.99 -5.33 -51.99
N LYS A 687 -23.66 -5.40 -52.02
CA LYS A 687 -22.90 -6.59 -52.40
C LYS A 687 -22.01 -7.14 -51.28
N LYS A 688 -21.63 -6.27 -50.36
CA LYS A 688 -20.77 -6.59 -49.26
C LYS A 688 -21.48 -6.36 -47.95
N HIS A 689 -21.19 -7.16 -46.96
CA HIS A 689 -21.63 -6.93 -45.59
C HIS A 689 -20.60 -7.38 -44.59
N ILE A 690 -20.73 -6.85 -43.40
CA ILE A 690 -20.06 -7.29 -42.21
C ILE A 690 -21.07 -7.23 -41.06
N GLU A 691 -21.02 -8.18 -40.16
CA GLU A 691 -21.86 -8.21 -38.96
C GLU A 691 -21.06 -7.71 -37.75
N THR A 692 -21.65 -6.78 -37.03
CA THR A 692 -21.06 -6.25 -35.76
C THR A 692 -22.20 -6.00 -34.79
N GLU A 693 -22.05 -6.46 -33.53
CA GLU A 693 -23.04 -6.31 -32.45
C GLU A 693 -24.48 -6.68 -32.86
N GLY A 694 -24.62 -7.70 -33.70
CA GLY A 694 -25.91 -8.13 -34.24
C GLY A 694 -26.51 -7.26 -35.38
N LEU A 695 -25.76 -6.23 -35.80
CA LEU A 695 -26.15 -5.34 -36.92
C LEU A 695 -25.44 -5.72 -38.22
N TYR A 696 -26.17 -5.66 -39.33
CA TYR A 696 -25.59 -5.81 -40.66
C TYR A 696 -25.18 -4.44 -41.23
N VAL A 697 -23.89 -4.22 -41.36
CA VAL A 697 -23.33 -3.05 -42.02
C VAL A 697 -23.08 -3.44 -43.48
N THR A 698 -23.79 -2.80 -44.43
CA THR A 698 -23.77 -3.21 -45.85
C THR A 698 -23.25 -2.10 -46.73
N SER A 699 -22.61 -2.48 -47.84
CA SER A 699 -22.13 -1.53 -48.84
C SER A 699 -22.25 -2.05 -50.25
N SER A 700 -22.19 -1.14 -51.25
CA SER A 700 -22.03 -1.52 -52.64
C SER A 700 -20.62 -2.08 -52.90
N GLU A 701 -20.46 -2.76 -54.03
CA GLU A 701 -19.16 -3.32 -54.44
C GLU A 701 -18.06 -2.24 -54.61
N ARG A 702 -18.43 -0.97 -54.80
CA ARG A 702 -17.51 0.15 -55.00
C ARG A 702 -16.88 0.70 -53.72
N VAL A 703 -17.45 0.37 -52.58
CA VAL A 703 -16.88 0.78 -51.27
C VAL A 703 -15.75 -0.18 -50.92
N SER A 704 -14.60 0.37 -50.47
CA SER A 704 -13.50 -0.47 -50.06
C SER A 704 -13.87 -1.27 -48.79
N ASP A 705 -13.30 -2.47 -48.63
CA ASP A 705 -13.50 -3.27 -47.43
C ASP A 705 -13.04 -2.54 -46.18
N GLU A 706 -11.97 -1.75 -46.29
CA GLU A 706 -11.45 -0.95 -45.21
C GLU A 706 -12.41 0.15 -44.72
N ALA A 707 -13.14 0.78 -45.65
CA ALA A 707 -14.19 1.75 -45.29
C ALA A 707 -15.36 1.09 -44.57
N LEU A 708 -15.75 -0.14 -44.97
CA LEU A 708 -16.79 -0.91 -44.34
C LEU A 708 -16.36 -1.36 -42.93
N LEU A 709 -15.12 -1.82 -42.79
CA LEU A 709 -14.52 -2.15 -41.49
C LEU A 709 -14.49 -0.95 -40.54
N LYS A 710 -14.14 0.23 -41.07
CA LYS A 710 -14.12 1.47 -40.24
C LYS A 710 -15.53 1.91 -39.81
N ALA A 711 -16.53 1.68 -40.63
CA ALA A 711 -17.92 1.92 -40.23
C ALA A 711 -18.36 0.98 -39.10
N CYS A 712 -17.93 -0.28 -39.13
CA CYS A 712 -18.17 -1.22 -38.03
C CYS A 712 -17.47 -0.79 -36.73
N ASP A 713 -16.23 -0.34 -36.81
CA ASP A 713 -15.47 0.19 -35.61
C ASP A 713 -16.25 1.33 -34.94
N ILE A 714 -16.78 2.26 -35.74
CA ILE A 714 -17.59 3.39 -35.24
C ILE A 714 -18.88 2.90 -34.57
N ILE A 715 -19.59 1.94 -35.23
CA ILE A 715 -20.83 1.38 -34.69
C ILE A 715 -20.57 0.63 -33.38
N SER A 716 -19.54 -0.21 -33.31
CA SER A 716 -19.15 -0.91 -32.09
C SER A 716 -18.82 0.07 -30.94
N LEU A 717 -18.11 1.16 -31.25
CA LEU A 717 -17.85 2.21 -30.28
C LEU A 717 -19.10 2.95 -29.79
N MET A 718 -20.10 3.12 -30.65
CA MET A 718 -21.38 3.76 -30.32
C MET A 718 -22.29 2.85 -29.48
N LEU A 719 -22.17 1.54 -29.63
CA LEU A 719 -23.00 0.54 -28.93
C LEU A 719 -22.35 0.03 -27.64
N ALA A 720 -21.04 0.27 -27.44
CA ALA A 720 -20.29 -0.12 -26.25
C ALA A 720 -20.56 0.78 -25.03
N LYS A 721 -21.52 1.70 -25.06
CA LYS A 721 -21.88 2.61 -23.96
C LYS A 721 -23.04 2.09 -23.11
#